data_69cbc8b4e1ff8f44c0c7c4134150bcef
#
_entry.id   69cbc8b4e1ff8f44c0c7c4134150bcef
#
_cell.length_a   1.000
_cell.length_b   1.000
_cell.length_c   1.000
_cell.angle_alpha   90.00
_cell.angle_beta   90.00
_cell.angle_gamma   90.00
#
_symmetry.space_group_name_H-M   'P 1'
#
loop_
_entity.id
_entity.type
_entity.pdbx_description
1 polymer ?
#
loop_
_entity_poly.entity_id
_entity_poly.type
_entity_poly.pdbx_seq_one_letter_code
_entity_poly.pdbx_strand_id
1 'polypeptide(L)'
;MDRRQFLKYSGFLSVSVATGSLSACGGSSSVASDQSELPLATGASWKFPQSVASGDPRPDSVILWTRVTPASLGVAAVAPTGNDVAIRLIVTAADNTALLGSNAALTGTTVVDTRLSVLASFDNTVRNKVTGLQAGQTYFYQFIAGDVRSNVGRFKTAPASNADVAQLQFAYLTCQDWSVNHWGAMDYIAKNENLDFIIHLGDYIYETVGAAFQTGNAEARHTALQLPDGTALLNADGTTGKAKYATTLADYRYLYKMYRSDPRQQAIHERFAYIAIWDDHEFSDDAWKDAVTYENNSLDSSGNNIHQTNRRRTANQAWFEFMPADVSLDAANTGFQNIQIYRDFQFGKLMQLVMTDERLYRSDHVVPESLFNPATGKALNSSMGTRYVVPQDVFNLVEAQKITAATAMTGDPLSDVSMLGKTQRDWWKNKMQTSTNTWKIWGNEVCLMRMGLNGTDAIATLLALNSISTLASNITTALSNPALGGNVLVAATLVAAMTAGASQAIASAGAAAIATAAATGGNLATAATSAGLTAAQAGIAVATFNAAKAAAAAGTATQIGAAAQTIAFGYIKPDVQTNKQNSSFVIASGQQAALSSFFTKFLLNCDQWDGYNSERKALMQHLLTNKISNVVSVTGDIHGFFAGTVNDDFDAAGGGTPAMVDLVSAGISSDSFFTYMKDGAGSTGLATIIFYPLSIPVPNIGTITINVNMLDYTMGKAAPTVDGLLEQIRVQLTGALTAKGVPEGATLTGTVQAILAGLKTNSDFNTSLLGLAQQLAALGNNQWMKYINSDAQGYTVVTLTPGKLVAQFKQVNKLVNNGTMTAPTDVIARITTATVNSGTSAVSIS
;
A
#
# COMPACT_ATOMS: atom_id res chain seq x y z
N MET A 1 -3.02 -30.47 -28.72
CA MET A 1 -3.75 -30.83 -27.47
C MET A 1 -4.89 -31.76 -27.86
N ASP A 2 -4.92 -32.99 -27.32
CA ASP A 2 -5.94 -33.98 -27.63
C ASP A 2 -7.30 -33.54 -27.03
N ARG A 3 -8.39 -33.84 -27.73
CA ARG A 3 -9.79 -33.59 -27.31
C ARG A 3 -10.08 -34.10 -25.88
N ARG A 4 -9.32 -35.12 -25.44
CA ARG A 4 -9.35 -35.61 -24.04
C ARG A 4 -8.73 -34.64 -23.03
N GLN A 5 -7.72 -33.84 -23.40
CA GLN A 5 -7.15 -32.82 -22.51
C GLN A 5 -8.06 -31.62 -22.41
N PHE A 6 -8.74 -31.22 -23.48
CA PHE A 6 -9.72 -30.14 -23.48
C PHE A 6 -10.91 -30.46 -22.53
N LEU A 7 -11.43 -31.71 -22.56
CA LEU A 7 -12.49 -32.14 -21.66
C LEU A 7 -12.02 -32.27 -20.20
N LYS A 8 -10.73 -32.50 -19.93
CA LYS A 8 -10.16 -32.45 -18.58
C LYS A 8 -10.10 -31.03 -18.03
N TYR A 9 -9.85 -30.03 -18.88
CA TYR A 9 -9.83 -28.61 -18.47
C TYR A 9 -11.25 -28.01 -18.27
N SER A 10 -12.26 -28.48 -18.97
CA SER A 10 -13.66 -28.09 -18.79
C SER A 10 -14.38 -28.88 -17.70
N GLY A 11 -13.74 -29.88 -17.08
CA GLY A 11 -14.32 -30.81 -16.11
C GLY A 11 -14.39 -30.34 -14.67
N PHE A 12 -14.35 -29.03 -14.38
CA PHE A 12 -14.77 -28.53 -13.08
C PHE A 12 -16.30 -28.48 -13.06
N LEU A 13 -16.89 -29.61 -12.64
CA LEU A 13 -18.32 -29.82 -12.63
C LEU A 13 -19.06 -28.87 -11.70
N SER A 14 -20.09 -28.21 -12.22
CA SER A 14 -21.11 -27.58 -11.41
C SER A 14 -22.04 -28.66 -10.86
N VAL A 15 -22.13 -28.78 -9.54
CA VAL A 15 -23.08 -29.69 -8.89
C VAL A 15 -24.27 -28.87 -8.41
N SER A 16 -25.48 -29.22 -8.88
CA SER A 16 -26.71 -28.54 -8.49
C SER A 16 -27.37 -29.25 -7.29
N VAL A 17 -27.88 -28.48 -6.36
CA VAL A 17 -28.71 -29.00 -5.26
C VAL A 17 -30.09 -29.35 -5.84
N ALA A 18 -30.48 -30.61 -5.82
CA ALA A 18 -31.80 -31.05 -6.19
C ALA A 18 -32.81 -30.71 -5.08
N THR A 19 -33.55 -29.59 -5.22
CA THR A 19 -34.75 -29.39 -4.45
C THR A 19 -35.84 -30.26 -5.07
N GLY A 20 -36.25 -31.30 -4.36
CA GLY A 20 -37.31 -32.21 -4.81
C GLY A 20 -38.64 -31.51 -5.00
N SER A 21 -39.03 -31.30 -6.25
CA SER A 21 -40.41 -31.18 -6.66
C SER A 21 -40.55 -31.93 -8.00
N LEU A 22 -41.20 -33.07 -7.92
CA LEU A 22 -41.60 -33.90 -9.04
C LEU A 22 -42.57 -33.11 -9.93
N SER A 23 -42.19 -32.90 -11.19
CA SER A 23 -43.17 -32.78 -12.30
C SER A 23 -42.53 -33.33 -13.56
N ALA A 24 -43.21 -34.34 -14.11
CA ALA A 24 -42.80 -35.11 -15.25
C ALA A 24 -43.04 -34.38 -16.59
N CYS A 25 -42.26 -34.72 -17.55
CA CYS A 25 -42.48 -34.98 -18.98
C CYS A 25 -41.50 -34.29 -19.94
N GLY A 26 -40.90 -35.10 -20.81
CA GLY A 26 -40.52 -34.71 -22.14
C GLY A 26 -39.05 -34.95 -22.48
N GLY A 27 -38.78 -36.06 -23.13
CA GLY A 27 -37.46 -36.52 -23.47
C GLY A 27 -36.68 -35.63 -24.43
N SER A 28 -35.33 -35.64 -24.25
CA SER A 28 -34.36 -35.53 -25.33
C SER A 28 -33.09 -36.22 -24.88
N SER A 29 -32.49 -36.95 -25.82
CA SER A 29 -31.37 -37.83 -25.69
C SER A 29 -30.15 -37.19 -25.01
N SER A 30 -29.81 -37.69 -23.82
CA SER A 30 -28.53 -37.47 -23.19
C SER A 30 -27.45 -38.25 -23.92
N VAL A 31 -26.49 -37.61 -24.57
CA VAL A 31 -25.21 -38.21 -24.89
C VAL A 31 -24.48 -38.43 -23.58
N ALA A 32 -24.56 -39.62 -23.04
CA ALA A 32 -23.75 -40.04 -21.92
C ALA A 32 -22.28 -40.00 -22.35
N SER A 33 -21.49 -39.03 -21.86
CA SER A 33 -20.03 -39.11 -21.95
C SER A 33 -19.61 -40.21 -21.00
N ASP A 34 -19.03 -41.26 -21.51
CA ASP A 34 -18.38 -42.35 -20.81
C ASP A 34 -17.12 -41.78 -20.09
N GLN A 35 -17.34 -41.11 -18.95
CA GLN A 35 -16.31 -40.78 -17.97
C GLN A 35 -16.17 -42.01 -17.10
N SER A 36 -15.12 -42.85 -17.39
CA SER A 36 -14.69 -43.85 -16.42
C SER A 36 -14.51 -43.18 -15.06
N GLU A 37 -15.43 -43.41 -14.12
CA GLU A 37 -15.37 -42.80 -12.78
C GLU A 37 -14.05 -43.19 -12.12
N LEU A 38 -13.25 -42.17 -11.75
CA LEU A 38 -12.02 -42.41 -11.00
C LEU A 38 -12.34 -43.22 -9.74
N PRO A 39 -11.46 -44.13 -9.32
CA PRO A 39 -11.68 -44.88 -8.10
C PRO A 39 -11.75 -43.93 -6.91
N LEU A 40 -12.69 -44.19 -5.99
CA LEU A 40 -12.71 -43.46 -4.73
C LEU A 40 -11.41 -43.73 -3.94
N ALA A 41 -10.85 -42.66 -3.36
CA ALA A 41 -9.80 -42.80 -2.37
C ALA A 41 -10.26 -43.75 -1.26
N THR A 42 -9.40 -44.65 -0.82
CA THR A 42 -9.68 -45.65 0.23
C THR A 42 -8.65 -45.62 1.34
N GLY A 43 -9.02 -46.04 2.52
CA GLY A 43 -8.14 -46.16 3.69
C GLY A 43 -7.73 -44.84 4.32
N ALA A 44 -6.81 -44.90 5.28
CA ALA A 44 -6.40 -43.76 6.11
C ALA A 44 -5.10 -43.09 5.64
N SER A 45 -4.61 -43.40 4.44
CA SER A 45 -3.31 -42.92 3.92
C SER A 45 -3.36 -41.57 3.17
N TRP A 46 -4.33 -40.73 3.50
CA TRP A 46 -4.55 -39.41 2.89
C TRP A 46 -4.36 -38.24 3.86
N LYS A 47 -4.13 -37.02 3.35
CA LYS A 47 -4.16 -35.80 4.14
C LYS A 47 -4.59 -34.59 3.27
N PHE A 48 -5.00 -33.52 3.97
CA PHE A 48 -5.38 -32.22 3.42
C PHE A 48 -4.38 -31.15 3.88
N PRO A 49 -3.18 -31.08 3.29
CA PRO A 49 -2.06 -30.33 3.88
C PRO A 49 -2.24 -28.82 3.83
N GLN A 50 -3.13 -28.28 3.00
CA GLN A 50 -3.50 -26.87 2.92
C GLN A 50 -4.93 -26.60 3.39
N SER A 51 -5.52 -27.55 4.16
CA SER A 51 -6.89 -27.50 4.67
C SER A 51 -7.95 -27.24 3.56
N VAL A 52 -8.91 -26.38 3.82
CA VAL A 52 -10.03 -26.08 2.92
C VAL A 52 -10.21 -24.57 2.75
N ALA A 53 -10.82 -24.17 1.65
CA ALA A 53 -11.19 -22.77 1.41
C ALA A 53 -12.50 -22.67 0.60
N SER A 54 -13.16 -21.53 0.74
CA SER A 54 -14.31 -21.16 -0.09
C SER A 54 -14.10 -19.79 -0.71
N GLY A 55 -14.75 -19.53 -1.84
CA GLY A 55 -14.64 -18.23 -2.48
C GLY A 55 -15.75 -17.91 -3.46
N ASP A 56 -15.77 -16.65 -3.87
CA ASP A 56 -16.74 -16.08 -4.79
C ASP A 56 -18.20 -16.41 -4.41
N PRO A 57 -18.64 -16.04 -3.19
CA PRO A 57 -20.00 -16.30 -2.74
C PRO A 57 -21.01 -15.53 -3.58
N ARG A 58 -21.90 -16.27 -4.24
CA ARG A 58 -23.03 -15.76 -5.00
C ARG A 58 -24.33 -16.06 -4.25
N PRO A 59 -25.49 -15.51 -4.66
CA PRO A 59 -26.76 -15.82 -3.99
C PRO A 59 -27.10 -17.31 -3.99
N ASP A 60 -26.67 -18.05 -5.00
CA ASP A 60 -27.03 -19.44 -5.24
C ASP A 60 -25.83 -20.40 -5.40
N SER A 61 -24.61 -19.87 -5.28
CA SER A 61 -23.41 -20.66 -5.56
C SER A 61 -22.17 -20.19 -4.80
N VAL A 62 -21.16 -21.06 -4.71
CA VAL A 62 -19.85 -20.80 -4.12
C VAL A 62 -18.81 -21.72 -4.76
N ILE A 63 -17.55 -21.30 -4.80
CA ILE A 63 -16.42 -22.19 -5.08
C ILE A 63 -15.94 -22.80 -3.77
N LEU A 64 -15.81 -24.14 -3.70
CA LEU A 64 -15.16 -24.85 -2.61
C LEU A 64 -13.86 -25.48 -3.08
N TRP A 65 -12.83 -25.35 -2.27
CA TRP A 65 -11.46 -25.70 -2.61
C TRP A 65 -10.80 -26.56 -1.53
N THR A 66 -9.97 -27.52 -1.96
CA THR A 66 -9.02 -28.23 -1.11
C THR A 66 -7.85 -28.76 -1.95
N ARG A 67 -6.81 -29.24 -1.28
CA ARG A 67 -5.77 -30.08 -1.87
C ARG A 67 -5.66 -31.37 -1.05
N VAL A 68 -5.63 -32.52 -1.72
CA VAL A 68 -5.52 -33.82 -1.06
C VAL A 68 -4.33 -34.60 -1.59
N THR A 69 -3.52 -35.16 -0.70
CA THR A 69 -2.30 -35.89 -1.04
C THR A 69 -2.16 -37.15 -0.22
N PRO A 70 -1.38 -38.16 -0.69
CA PRO A 70 -0.93 -39.23 0.18
C PRO A 70 -0.26 -38.68 1.45
N ALA A 71 -0.55 -39.31 2.59
CA ALA A 71 -0.05 -38.86 3.90
C ALA A 71 1.48 -38.88 4.01
N SER A 72 2.14 -39.74 3.24
CA SER A 72 3.61 -39.89 3.19
C SER A 72 4.33 -38.72 2.52
N LEU A 73 3.64 -37.92 1.72
CA LEU A 73 4.27 -36.80 1.00
C LEU A 73 4.52 -35.60 1.93
N GLY A 74 5.59 -34.84 1.69
CA GLY A 74 5.82 -33.53 2.34
C GLY A 74 4.72 -32.51 1.98
N VAL A 75 4.60 -31.44 2.77
CA VAL A 75 3.58 -30.39 2.58
C VAL A 75 3.64 -29.75 1.19
N ALA A 76 4.83 -29.42 0.73
CA ALA A 76 5.08 -28.80 -0.58
C ALA A 76 5.44 -29.82 -1.67
N ALA A 77 5.39 -31.10 -1.39
CA ALA A 77 5.77 -32.13 -2.37
C ALA A 77 4.86 -32.10 -3.61
N VAL A 78 5.46 -32.38 -4.75
CA VAL A 78 4.72 -32.57 -6.01
C VAL A 78 3.96 -33.89 -5.95
N ALA A 79 2.72 -33.88 -6.39
CA ALA A 79 1.92 -35.09 -6.46
C ALA A 79 2.51 -36.08 -7.51
N PRO A 80 2.61 -37.40 -7.18
CA PRO A 80 3.05 -38.38 -8.16
C PRO A 80 2.09 -38.47 -9.36
N THR A 81 2.63 -38.57 -10.55
CA THR A 81 1.83 -38.84 -11.78
C THR A 81 1.15 -40.20 -11.65
N GLY A 82 -0.13 -40.29 -12.03
CA GLY A 82 -0.90 -41.55 -12.06
C GLY A 82 -1.73 -41.85 -10.80
N ASN A 83 -1.72 -40.97 -9.78
CA ASN A 83 -2.56 -41.12 -8.58
C ASN A 83 -3.86 -40.29 -8.68
N ASP A 84 -4.50 -40.29 -9.84
CA ASP A 84 -5.82 -39.68 -9.99
C ASP A 84 -6.86 -40.49 -9.20
N VAL A 85 -7.60 -39.81 -8.31
CA VAL A 85 -8.60 -40.45 -7.44
C VAL A 85 -9.86 -39.56 -7.37
N ALA A 86 -10.94 -40.12 -6.88
CA ALA A 86 -12.11 -39.35 -6.48
C ALA A 86 -12.19 -39.23 -4.94
N ILE A 87 -12.67 -38.09 -4.50
CA ILE A 87 -13.00 -37.79 -3.10
C ILE A 87 -14.48 -37.41 -2.97
N ARG A 88 -14.97 -37.33 -1.75
CA ARG A 88 -16.35 -36.91 -1.49
C ARG A 88 -16.39 -35.52 -0.88
N LEU A 89 -17.34 -34.67 -1.30
CA LEU A 89 -17.68 -33.40 -0.72
C LEU A 89 -19.06 -33.49 -0.05
N ILE A 90 -19.15 -33.05 1.19
CA ILE A 90 -20.40 -32.91 1.94
C ILE A 90 -20.62 -31.46 2.31
N VAL A 91 -21.86 -30.96 2.16
CA VAL A 91 -22.29 -29.61 2.57
C VAL A 91 -23.58 -29.73 3.39
N THR A 92 -23.69 -28.98 4.48
CA THR A 92 -24.88 -28.87 5.32
C THR A 92 -25.19 -27.42 5.68
N ALA A 93 -26.48 -27.13 5.90
CA ALA A 93 -26.94 -25.84 6.43
C ALA A 93 -27.10 -25.87 7.98
N ALA A 94 -26.91 -27.03 8.61
CA ALA A 94 -26.92 -27.12 10.06
C ALA A 94 -25.71 -26.39 10.67
N ASP A 95 -25.92 -25.77 11.84
CA ASP A 95 -24.83 -25.08 12.54
C ASP A 95 -23.76 -26.07 13.02
N ASN A 96 -22.56 -25.91 12.53
CA ASN A 96 -21.35 -26.64 12.90
C ASN A 96 -20.23 -25.71 13.33
N THR A 97 -20.54 -24.52 13.81
CA THR A 97 -19.54 -23.50 14.23
C THR A 97 -18.56 -24.05 15.27
N ALA A 98 -19.04 -24.91 16.18
CA ALA A 98 -18.20 -25.57 17.20
C ALA A 98 -17.19 -26.57 16.62
N LEU A 99 -17.34 -26.99 15.35
CA LEU A 99 -16.46 -27.94 14.68
C LEU A 99 -15.41 -27.26 13.80
N LEU A 100 -15.46 -25.94 13.63
CA LEU A 100 -14.47 -25.20 12.83
C LEU A 100 -13.05 -25.47 13.34
N GLY A 101 -12.12 -25.67 12.41
CA GLY A 101 -10.73 -26.03 12.73
C GLY A 101 -10.53 -27.48 13.15
N SER A 102 -11.58 -28.32 13.13
CA SER A 102 -11.48 -29.76 13.44
C SER A 102 -11.86 -30.61 12.24
N ASN A 103 -11.44 -31.88 12.24
CA ASN A 103 -11.82 -32.87 11.25
C ASN A 103 -12.98 -33.77 11.74
N ALA A 104 -13.71 -33.37 12.76
CA ALA A 104 -14.91 -34.07 13.22
C ALA A 104 -15.98 -34.11 12.12
N ALA A 105 -16.80 -35.15 12.10
CA ALA A 105 -17.84 -35.29 11.09
C ALA A 105 -18.89 -34.21 11.22
N LEU A 106 -19.30 -33.61 10.09
CA LEU A 106 -20.41 -32.66 10.03
C LEU A 106 -21.69 -33.31 10.56
N THR A 107 -22.51 -32.53 11.24
CA THR A 107 -23.84 -32.88 11.74
C THR A 107 -24.95 -32.26 10.89
N GLY A 108 -26.16 -32.82 11.01
CA GLY A 108 -27.36 -32.29 10.33
C GLY A 108 -27.56 -32.89 8.93
N THR A 109 -28.64 -32.44 8.29
CA THR A 109 -29.03 -32.95 6.97
C THR A 109 -28.08 -32.44 5.91
N THR A 110 -27.53 -33.32 5.11
CA THR A 110 -26.67 -33.02 3.99
C THR A 110 -27.47 -32.41 2.85
N VAL A 111 -27.07 -31.22 2.36
CA VAL A 111 -27.67 -30.55 1.19
C VAL A 111 -26.89 -30.84 -0.10
N VAL A 112 -25.60 -31.16 0.02
CA VAL A 112 -24.74 -31.64 -1.08
C VAL A 112 -23.96 -32.85 -0.60
N ASP A 113 -23.94 -33.90 -1.42
CA ASP A 113 -23.11 -35.07 -1.26
C ASP A 113 -22.69 -35.54 -2.64
N THR A 114 -21.43 -35.30 -3.00
CA THR A 114 -20.98 -35.53 -4.37
C THR A 114 -19.55 -36.04 -4.41
N ARG A 115 -19.21 -36.70 -5.52
CA ARG A 115 -17.85 -37.16 -5.82
C ARG A 115 -17.15 -36.11 -6.66
N LEU A 116 -15.87 -35.87 -6.38
CA LEU A 116 -15.02 -34.92 -7.06
C LEU A 116 -13.72 -35.60 -7.50
N SER A 117 -13.31 -35.36 -8.73
CA SER A 117 -12.03 -35.85 -9.27
C SER A 117 -10.86 -35.04 -8.71
N VAL A 118 -9.82 -35.71 -8.28
CA VAL A 118 -8.54 -35.16 -7.86
C VAL A 118 -7.50 -35.58 -8.90
N LEU A 119 -6.91 -34.60 -9.58
CA LEU A 119 -6.01 -34.86 -10.70
C LEU A 119 -4.58 -34.41 -10.35
N ALA A 120 -3.61 -35.31 -10.50
CA ALA A 120 -2.20 -35.03 -10.27
C ALA A 120 -1.67 -33.93 -11.22
N SER A 121 -2.25 -33.78 -12.42
CA SER A 121 -1.91 -32.71 -13.36
C SER A 121 -2.21 -31.29 -12.81
N PHE A 122 -3.14 -31.17 -11.86
CA PHE A 122 -3.46 -29.95 -11.13
C PHE A 122 -2.89 -29.93 -9.70
N ASP A 123 -1.78 -30.61 -9.48
CA ASP A 123 -1.12 -30.74 -8.17
C ASP A 123 -2.06 -31.23 -7.05
N ASN A 124 -3.02 -32.09 -7.38
CA ASN A 124 -4.06 -32.62 -6.52
C ASN A 124 -4.97 -31.57 -5.89
N THR A 125 -5.07 -30.37 -6.44
CA THR A 125 -6.07 -29.40 -6.04
C THR A 125 -7.45 -29.75 -6.56
N VAL A 126 -8.46 -29.40 -5.81
CA VAL A 126 -9.88 -29.58 -6.16
C VAL A 126 -10.53 -28.21 -6.05
N ARG A 127 -11.21 -27.80 -7.10
CA ARG A 127 -12.08 -26.63 -7.13
C ARG A 127 -13.43 -27.05 -7.64
N ASN A 128 -14.46 -26.83 -6.87
CA ASN A 128 -15.81 -27.21 -7.25
C ASN A 128 -16.78 -26.07 -7.05
N LYS A 129 -17.55 -25.72 -8.08
CA LYS A 129 -18.67 -24.79 -7.98
C LYS A 129 -19.92 -25.54 -7.51
N VAL A 130 -20.32 -25.26 -6.29
CA VAL A 130 -21.59 -25.72 -5.74
C VAL A 130 -22.69 -24.73 -6.11
N THR A 131 -23.79 -25.19 -6.68
CA THR A 131 -24.93 -24.37 -7.15
C THR A 131 -26.26 -24.83 -6.52
N GLY A 132 -27.31 -24.03 -6.66
CA GLY A 132 -28.64 -24.34 -6.10
C GLY A 132 -28.74 -24.08 -4.60
N LEU A 133 -27.84 -23.30 -4.04
CA LEU A 133 -27.85 -22.87 -2.64
C LEU A 133 -28.91 -21.80 -2.39
N GLN A 134 -29.31 -21.63 -1.13
CA GLN A 134 -30.22 -20.54 -0.73
C GLN A 134 -29.39 -19.26 -0.46
N ALA A 135 -29.93 -18.12 -0.88
CA ALA A 135 -29.30 -16.82 -0.70
C ALA A 135 -29.27 -16.36 0.77
N GLY A 136 -28.16 -15.74 1.19
CA GLY A 136 -27.99 -15.21 2.53
C GLY A 136 -27.82 -16.27 3.63
N GLN A 137 -27.62 -17.55 3.26
CA GLN A 137 -27.54 -18.67 4.16
C GLN A 137 -26.09 -19.03 4.49
N THR A 138 -25.84 -19.38 5.75
CA THR A 138 -24.57 -19.97 6.18
C THR A 138 -24.58 -21.48 5.96
N TYR A 139 -23.46 -22.00 5.44
CA TYR A 139 -23.22 -23.41 5.20
C TYR A 139 -21.89 -23.85 5.78
N PHE A 140 -21.80 -25.15 6.09
CA PHE A 140 -20.57 -25.83 6.50
C PHE A 140 -20.27 -26.96 5.53
N TYR A 141 -18.99 -27.22 5.26
CA TYR A 141 -18.58 -28.21 4.28
C TYR A 141 -17.35 -28.99 4.74
N GLN A 142 -17.16 -30.17 4.18
CA GLN A 142 -16.05 -31.04 4.48
C GLN A 142 -15.72 -31.95 3.30
N PHE A 143 -14.45 -32.14 3.00
CA PHE A 143 -13.98 -33.11 2.03
C PHE A 143 -13.58 -34.42 2.73
N ILE A 144 -13.75 -35.53 2.05
CA ILE A 144 -13.46 -36.88 2.58
C ILE A 144 -12.68 -37.69 1.56
N ALA A 145 -11.48 -38.12 1.93
CA ALA A 145 -10.60 -39.00 1.14
C ALA A 145 -10.37 -40.30 1.90
N GLY A 146 -10.98 -41.42 1.45
CA GLY A 146 -11.00 -42.66 2.20
C GLY A 146 -11.65 -42.45 3.56
N ASP A 147 -10.93 -42.82 4.63
CA ASP A 147 -11.36 -42.65 6.00
C ASP A 147 -11.00 -41.32 6.63
N VAL A 148 -10.27 -40.45 5.86
CA VAL A 148 -9.76 -39.17 6.35
C VAL A 148 -10.69 -38.04 5.95
N ARG A 149 -10.99 -37.17 6.90
CA ARG A 149 -11.77 -35.92 6.71
C ARG A 149 -10.85 -34.72 6.75
N SER A 150 -11.15 -33.73 5.89
CA SER A 150 -10.56 -32.38 6.02
C SER A 150 -11.05 -31.71 7.31
N ASN A 151 -10.46 -30.58 7.66
CA ASN A 151 -11.11 -29.67 8.59
C ASN A 151 -12.46 -29.20 8.05
N VAL A 152 -13.34 -28.81 8.97
CA VAL A 152 -14.64 -28.21 8.64
C VAL A 152 -14.42 -26.80 8.16
N GLY A 153 -14.97 -26.49 6.99
CA GLY A 153 -15.02 -25.13 6.45
C GLY A 153 -16.42 -24.53 6.55
N ARG A 154 -16.50 -23.19 6.54
CA ARG A 154 -17.72 -22.39 6.59
C ARG A 154 -17.74 -21.37 5.46
N PHE A 155 -18.88 -21.12 4.88
CA PHE A 155 -19.14 -19.96 4.02
C PHE A 155 -20.55 -19.42 4.22
N LYS A 156 -20.77 -18.20 3.75
CA LYS A 156 -22.11 -17.57 3.67
C LYS A 156 -22.37 -17.17 2.23
N THR A 157 -23.50 -17.55 1.65
CA THR A 157 -23.92 -17.10 0.32
C THR A 157 -24.28 -15.62 0.34
N ALA A 158 -24.10 -14.94 -0.79
CA ALA A 158 -24.54 -13.55 -0.92
C ALA A 158 -26.08 -13.45 -0.75
N PRO A 159 -26.60 -12.34 -0.25
CA PRO A 159 -28.04 -12.07 -0.28
C PRO A 159 -28.58 -12.06 -1.72
N ALA A 160 -29.85 -12.41 -1.90
CA ALA A 160 -30.52 -12.31 -3.20
C ALA A 160 -30.41 -10.88 -3.76
N SER A 161 -30.24 -10.75 -5.08
CA SER A 161 -29.96 -9.45 -5.72
C SER A 161 -31.02 -8.37 -5.46
N ASN A 162 -32.27 -8.78 -5.23
CA ASN A 162 -33.40 -7.91 -4.91
C ASN A 162 -33.64 -7.73 -3.41
N ALA A 163 -32.85 -8.35 -2.54
CA ALA A 163 -33.03 -8.26 -1.10
C ALA A 163 -32.63 -6.88 -0.55
N ASP A 164 -33.42 -6.38 0.39
CA ASP A 164 -33.04 -5.23 1.20
C ASP A 164 -32.09 -5.70 2.31
N VAL A 165 -30.83 -5.27 2.24
CA VAL A 165 -29.78 -5.65 3.16
C VAL A 165 -29.51 -4.50 4.12
N ALA A 166 -29.72 -4.71 5.40
CA ALA A 166 -29.54 -3.69 6.43
C ALA A 166 -28.05 -3.39 6.68
N GLN A 167 -27.21 -4.42 6.61
CA GLN A 167 -25.77 -4.31 6.87
C GLN A 167 -25.01 -5.45 6.19
N LEU A 168 -23.79 -5.13 5.72
CA LEU A 168 -22.75 -6.08 5.36
C LEU A 168 -21.49 -5.75 6.15
N GLN A 169 -20.73 -6.78 6.52
CA GLN A 169 -19.43 -6.63 7.17
C GLN A 169 -18.39 -7.52 6.49
N PHE A 170 -17.33 -6.91 5.98
CA PHE A 170 -16.24 -7.62 5.33
C PHE A 170 -14.89 -7.02 5.70
N ALA A 171 -13.82 -7.80 5.59
CA ALA A 171 -12.47 -7.29 5.64
C ALA A 171 -11.85 -7.30 4.26
N TYR A 172 -10.85 -6.43 4.04
CA TYR A 172 -9.95 -6.57 2.91
C TYR A 172 -8.50 -6.60 3.36
N LEU A 173 -7.74 -7.46 2.70
CA LEU A 173 -6.36 -7.82 2.98
C LEU A 173 -5.54 -7.66 1.71
N THR A 174 -4.24 -7.41 1.87
CA THR A 174 -3.25 -7.35 0.79
C THR A 174 -1.86 -7.65 1.33
N CYS A 175 -0.92 -8.00 0.47
CA CYS A 175 0.53 -7.98 0.74
C CYS A 175 0.91 -8.80 1.97
N GLN A 176 0.86 -10.12 1.84
CA GLN A 176 1.14 -11.07 2.92
C GLN A 176 2.52 -11.74 2.77
N ASP A 177 3.61 -10.98 2.91
CA ASP A 177 4.97 -11.50 2.84
C ASP A 177 5.21 -12.60 3.91
N TRP A 178 5.86 -13.68 3.50
CA TRP A 178 6.15 -14.83 4.34
C TRP A 178 7.15 -14.52 5.45
N SER A 179 8.07 -13.61 5.23
CA SER A 179 9.25 -13.43 6.08
C SER A 179 9.16 -12.23 7.03
N VAL A 180 8.20 -11.31 6.87
CA VAL A 180 8.26 -9.98 7.51
C VAL A 180 7.55 -9.93 8.85
N ASN A 181 6.45 -10.64 9.03
CA ASN A 181 5.68 -10.63 10.27
C ASN A 181 5.15 -12.02 10.58
N HIS A 182 4.53 -12.21 11.74
CA HIS A 182 4.14 -13.53 12.25
C HIS A 182 2.74 -13.97 11.84
N TRP A 183 2.06 -13.29 10.93
CA TRP A 183 0.69 -13.58 10.53
C TRP A 183 -0.34 -13.72 11.67
N GLY A 184 -0.01 -13.18 12.84
CA GLY A 184 -0.91 -13.16 14.00
C GLY A 184 -2.20 -12.41 13.72
N ALA A 185 -2.18 -11.45 12.79
CA ALA A 185 -3.37 -10.77 12.31
C ALA A 185 -4.40 -11.74 11.70
N MET A 186 -3.97 -12.76 10.94
CA MET A 186 -4.86 -13.76 10.36
C MET A 186 -5.55 -14.61 11.41
N ASP A 187 -4.79 -15.05 12.42
CA ASP A 187 -5.35 -15.78 13.57
C ASP A 187 -6.34 -14.90 14.36
N TYR A 188 -6.00 -13.62 14.54
CA TYR A 188 -6.89 -12.67 15.20
C TYR A 188 -8.20 -12.47 14.43
N ILE A 189 -8.14 -12.30 13.10
CA ILE A 189 -9.32 -12.18 12.23
C ILE A 189 -10.19 -13.44 12.36
N ALA A 190 -9.58 -14.62 12.25
CA ALA A 190 -10.31 -15.88 12.34
C ALA A 190 -11.06 -16.06 13.68
N LYS A 191 -10.51 -15.54 14.78
CA LYS A 191 -11.06 -15.71 16.12
C LYS A 191 -11.99 -14.58 16.59
N ASN A 192 -11.73 -13.34 16.14
CA ASN A 192 -12.33 -12.16 16.74
C ASN A 192 -13.22 -11.34 15.79
N GLU A 193 -13.11 -11.53 14.46
CA GLU A 193 -13.95 -10.81 13.52
C GLU A 193 -15.20 -11.61 13.15
N ASN A 194 -16.30 -10.88 12.92
CA ASN A 194 -17.55 -11.47 12.46
C ASN A 194 -17.87 -10.93 11.06
N LEU A 195 -17.37 -11.61 10.03
CA LEU A 195 -17.41 -11.14 8.65
C LEU A 195 -18.35 -12.00 7.80
N ASP A 196 -18.96 -11.37 6.81
CA ASP A 196 -19.70 -12.06 5.75
C ASP A 196 -18.75 -12.74 4.76
N PHE A 197 -17.65 -12.05 4.38
CA PHE A 197 -16.60 -12.54 3.47
C PHE A 197 -15.33 -11.69 3.63
N ILE A 198 -14.27 -12.10 2.93
CA ILE A 198 -12.99 -11.37 2.85
C ILE A 198 -12.68 -11.04 1.39
N ILE A 199 -12.20 -9.83 1.13
CA ILE A 199 -11.58 -9.44 -0.14
C ILE A 199 -10.07 -9.54 0.01
N HIS A 200 -9.38 -10.16 -0.96
CA HIS A 200 -7.93 -10.16 -1.06
C HIS A 200 -7.51 -9.45 -2.33
N LEU A 201 -6.72 -8.39 -2.18
CA LEU A 201 -6.40 -7.44 -3.25
C LEU A 201 -5.03 -7.70 -3.88
N GLY A 202 -4.54 -8.93 -3.79
CA GLY A 202 -3.26 -9.32 -4.40
C GLY A 202 -2.11 -9.42 -3.41
N ASP A 203 -0.94 -9.84 -3.94
CA ASP A 203 0.24 -10.21 -3.15
C ASP A 203 -0.07 -11.30 -2.12
N TYR A 204 -0.81 -12.30 -2.55
CA TYR A 204 -1.05 -13.49 -1.74
C TYR A 204 0.23 -14.33 -1.58
N ILE A 205 1.11 -14.29 -2.57
CA ILE A 205 2.48 -14.84 -2.53
C ILE A 205 3.46 -13.76 -3.02
N TYR A 206 4.73 -13.95 -2.71
CA TYR A 206 5.84 -13.18 -3.28
C TYR A 206 6.75 -14.12 -4.03
N GLU A 207 7.05 -13.83 -5.29
CA GLU A 207 7.79 -14.69 -6.21
C GLU A 207 9.29 -14.70 -5.97
N THR A 208 9.82 -13.70 -5.26
CA THR A 208 11.24 -13.56 -4.97
C THR A 208 11.55 -14.04 -3.56
N VAL A 209 12.56 -14.90 -3.41
CA VAL A 209 12.98 -15.52 -2.15
C VAL A 209 14.38 -15.08 -1.81
N GLY A 210 14.61 -14.64 -0.57
CA GLY A 210 15.94 -14.20 -0.09
C GLY A 210 16.35 -12.80 -0.58
N ALA A 211 15.41 -11.96 -1.02
CA ALA A 211 15.58 -10.57 -1.43
C ALA A 211 14.68 -9.63 -0.61
N ALA A 212 14.40 -8.43 -1.11
CA ALA A 212 13.70 -7.37 -0.40
C ALA A 212 12.34 -7.78 0.21
N PHE A 213 11.60 -8.66 -0.45
CA PHE A 213 10.29 -9.12 0.01
C PHE A 213 10.34 -10.44 0.78
N GLN A 214 11.29 -11.32 0.46
CA GLN A 214 11.50 -12.62 1.09
C GLN A 214 12.90 -12.68 1.69
N THR A 215 13.22 -11.74 2.56
CA THR A 215 14.54 -11.62 3.17
C THR A 215 14.84 -12.85 4.03
N GLY A 216 16.10 -13.17 4.25
CA GLY A 216 16.49 -14.31 5.08
C GLY A 216 16.11 -14.22 6.57
N ASN A 217 15.47 -13.14 6.99
CA ASN A 217 14.93 -12.95 8.35
C ASN A 217 13.51 -13.47 8.47
N ALA A 218 13.26 -14.69 7.97
CA ALA A 218 11.98 -15.35 8.13
C ALA A 218 11.50 -15.27 9.59
N GLU A 219 10.24 -14.99 9.76
CA GLU A 219 9.60 -15.06 11.07
C GLU A 219 9.87 -16.45 11.70
N ALA A 220 10.20 -16.50 13.00
CA ALA A 220 10.74 -17.71 13.64
C ALA A 220 9.86 -18.97 13.52
N ARG A 221 8.56 -18.81 13.24
CA ARG A 221 7.59 -19.90 13.02
C ARG A 221 7.49 -20.32 11.56
N HIS A 222 8.15 -19.61 10.65
CA HIS A 222 8.24 -19.94 9.24
C HIS A 222 9.63 -20.48 8.90
N THR A 223 9.67 -21.50 8.07
CA THR A 223 10.92 -21.96 7.47
C THR A 223 11.26 -21.11 6.25
N ALA A 224 12.54 -20.85 6.01
CA ALA A 224 12.97 -20.17 4.81
C ALA A 224 12.48 -20.88 3.55
N LEU A 225 11.92 -20.12 2.61
CA LEU A 225 11.43 -20.63 1.34
C LEU A 225 12.60 -21.02 0.42
N GLN A 226 12.42 -22.11 -0.32
CA GLN A 226 13.40 -22.62 -1.28
C GLN A 226 12.69 -23.04 -2.56
N LEU A 227 12.78 -22.20 -3.58
CA LEU A 227 12.17 -22.49 -4.89
C LEU A 227 12.80 -23.73 -5.52
N PRO A 228 12.01 -24.68 -6.04
CA PRO A 228 12.51 -25.90 -6.69
C PRO A 228 13.45 -25.63 -7.86
N ASP A 229 13.07 -24.71 -8.74
CA ASP A 229 13.77 -24.39 -9.99
C ASP A 229 14.21 -22.90 -10.05
N GLY A 230 14.03 -22.15 -8.97
CA GLY A 230 14.21 -20.69 -8.93
C GLY A 230 15.54 -20.21 -9.50
N THR A 231 15.46 -19.18 -10.34
CA THR A 231 16.63 -18.52 -10.95
C THR A 231 17.24 -17.51 -9.98
N ALA A 232 18.55 -17.49 -9.82
CA ALA A 232 19.24 -16.53 -8.97
C ALA A 232 19.19 -15.12 -9.57
N LEU A 233 18.84 -14.12 -8.74
CA LEU A 233 19.00 -12.71 -9.08
C LEU A 233 20.49 -12.34 -9.15
N LEU A 234 20.83 -11.46 -10.08
CA LEU A 234 22.15 -10.87 -10.14
C LEU A 234 22.22 -9.67 -9.19
N ASN A 235 23.37 -9.51 -8.56
CA ASN A 235 23.71 -8.29 -7.83
C ASN A 235 23.96 -7.14 -8.83
N ALA A 236 23.98 -5.90 -8.35
CA ALA A 236 24.24 -4.72 -9.17
C ALA A 236 25.58 -4.74 -9.92
N ASP A 237 26.56 -5.52 -9.45
CA ASP A 237 27.86 -5.73 -10.09
C ASP A 237 27.87 -6.88 -11.12
N GLY A 238 26.71 -7.50 -11.39
CA GLY A 238 26.54 -8.63 -12.31
C GLY A 238 26.94 -10.00 -11.73
N THR A 239 27.36 -10.08 -10.47
CA THR A 239 27.64 -11.38 -9.82
C THR A 239 26.33 -12.06 -9.38
N THR A 240 26.38 -13.40 -9.26
CA THR A 240 25.20 -14.19 -8.82
C THR A 240 24.87 -13.87 -7.36
N GLY A 241 23.66 -13.35 -7.13
CA GLY A 241 23.12 -13.08 -5.80
C GLY A 241 22.61 -14.35 -5.09
N LYS A 242 22.24 -14.21 -3.83
CA LYS A 242 21.65 -15.30 -3.03
C LYS A 242 20.13 -15.38 -3.23
N ALA A 243 19.50 -14.28 -3.59
CA ALA A 243 18.07 -14.22 -3.84
C ALA A 243 17.71 -14.97 -5.13
N LYS A 244 16.53 -15.58 -5.14
CA LYS A 244 16.01 -16.30 -6.31
C LYS A 244 14.59 -15.83 -6.59
N TYR A 245 14.18 -15.92 -7.84
CA TYR A 245 12.81 -15.65 -8.25
C TYR A 245 12.18 -16.87 -8.95
N ALA A 246 10.87 -16.99 -8.86
CA ALA A 246 10.09 -18.09 -9.45
C ALA A 246 10.07 -17.99 -11.00
N THR A 247 10.34 -19.11 -11.67
CA THR A 247 10.39 -19.16 -13.12
C THR A 247 9.52 -20.26 -13.72
N THR A 248 9.15 -21.24 -12.93
CA THR A 248 8.40 -22.43 -13.39
C THR A 248 7.07 -22.59 -12.66
N LEU A 249 6.18 -23.41 -13.23
CA LEU A 249 4.95 -23.81 -12.55
C LEU A 249 5.23 -24.49 -11.19
N ALA A 250 6.35 -25.24 -11.09
CA ALA A 250 6.74 -25.88 -9.84
C ALA A 250 7.08 -24.86 -8.76
N ASP A 251 7.74 -23.75 -9.11
CA ASP A 251 8.07 -22.66 -8.20
C ASP A 251 6.81 -21.96 -7.67
N TYR A 252 5.91 -21.53 -8.57
CA TYR A 252 4.67 -20.86 -8.16
C TYR A 252 3.78 -21.77 -7.33
N ARG A 253 3.60 -23.06 -7.73
CA ARG A 253 2.88 -24.06 -6.92
C ARG A 253 3.51 -24.25 -5.54
N TYR A 254 4.85 -24.25 -5.47
CA TYR A 254 5.57 -24.36 -4.19
C TYR A 254 5.23 -23.21 -3.26
N LEU A 255 5.25 -21.97 -3.74
CA LEU A 255 4.91 -20.78 -2.96
C LEU A 255 3.48 -20.90 -2.40
N TYR A 256 2.48 -21.14 -3.25
CA TYR A 256 1.11 -21.32 -2.77
C TYR A 256 0.98 -22.44 -1.74
N LYS A 257 1.65 -23.58 -1.94
CA LYS A 257 1.63 -24.69 -0.98
C LYS A 257 2.21 -24.29 0.38
N MET A 258 3.30 -23.55 0.38
CA MET A 258 3.94 -23.09 1.62
C MET A 258 3.05 -22.07 2.34
N TYR A 259 2.63 -21.01 1.67
CA TYR A 259 1.77 -19.99 2.26
C TYR A 259 0.48 -20.58 2.85
N ARG A 260 -0.19 -21.46 2.12
CA ARG A 260 -1.43 -22.11 2.59
C ARG A 260 -1.20 -23.26 3.60
N SER A 261 0.04 -23.59 3.93
CA SER A 261 0.35 -24.56 4.98
C SER A 261 0.38 -23.97 6.38
N ASP A 262 0.45 -22.65 6.50
CA ASP A 262 0.42 -21.99 7.81
C ASP A 262 -0.94 -22.15 8.48
N PRO A 263 -1.01 -22.61 9.75
CA PRO A 263 -2.28 -22.87 10.44
C PRO A 263 -3.15 -21.62 10.60
N ARG A 264 -2.55 -20.42 10.67
CA ARG A 264 -3.27 -19.14 10.80
C ARG A 264 -3.95 -18.78 9.49
N GLN A 265 -3.26 -19.00 8.38
CA GLN A 265 -3.82 -18.86 7.04
C GLN A 265 -4.92 -19.89 6.77
N GLN A 266 -4.77 -21.12 7.26
CA GLN A 266 -5.82 -22.14 7.18
C GLN A 266 -7.06 -21.73 7.96
N ALA A 267 -6.89 -21.25 9.20
CA ALA A 267 -8.01 -20.87 10.07
C ALA A 267 -8.89 -19.76 9.48
N ILE A 268 -8.30 -18.77 8.81
CA ILE A 268 -9.06 -17.68 8.16
C ILE A 268 -9.82 -18.19 6.93
N HIS A 269 -9.21 -19.07 6.12
CA HIS A 269 -9.85 -19.69 4.95
C HIS A 269 -10.96 -20.68 5.31
N GLU A 270 -10.81 -21.41 6.40
CA GLU A 270 -11.84 -22.32 6.91
C GLU A 270 -13.10 -21.55 7.32
N ARG A 271 -12.94 -20.32 7.80
CA ARG A 271 -14.01 -19.54 8.40
C ARG A 271 -14.73 -18.61 7.44
N PHE A 272 -14.04 -18.03 6.44
CA PHE A 272 -14.58 -17.00 5.58
C PHE A 272 -14.38 -17.31 4.09
N ALA A 273 -15.40 -17.04 3.28
CA ALA A 273 -15.25 -17.06 1.84
C ALA A 273 -14.41 -15.86 1.36
N TYR A 274 -13.53 -16.10 0.38
CA TYR A 274 -12.66 -15.10 -0.22
C TYR A 274 -13.20 -14.63 -1.56
N ILE A 275 -13.05 -13.34 -1.84
CA ILE A 275 -13.12 -12.76 -3.17
C ILE A 275 -11.73 -12.20 -3.47
N ALA A 276 -10.95 -12.89 -4.30
CA ALA A 276 -9.54 -12.57 -4.51
C ALA A 276 -9.27 -12.12 -5.94
N ILE A 277 -8.37 -11.15 -6.08
CA ILE A 277 -7.63 -10.83 -7.29
C ILE A 277 -6.14 -11.08 -7.02
N TRP A 278 -5.32 -11.02 -8.05
CA TRP A 278 -3.87 -10.94 -7.89
C TRP A 278 -3.40 -9.48 -7.86
N ASP A 279 -2.10 -9.29 -7.58
CA ASP A 279 -1.34 -8.09 -7.95
C ASP A 279 -0.10 -8.53 -8.75
N ASP A 280 1.01 -7.84 -8.68
CA ASP A 280 2.20 -8.14 -9.45
C ASP A 280 2.96 -9.36 -8.92
N HIS A 281 3.10 -9.52 -7.61
CA HIS A 281 3.90 -10.58 -6.99
C HIS A 281 3.35 -12.01 -7.20
N GLU A 282 2.12 -12.16 -7.66
CA GLU A 282 1.66 -13.44 -8.17
C GLU A 282 2.36 -13.84 -9.47
N PHE A 283 3.11 -12.92 -10.10
CA PHE A 283 3.93 -13.17 -11.27
C PHE A 283 5.34 -12.60 -11.11
N SER A 284 5.50 -11.28 -11.04
CA SER A 284 6.78 -10.56 -10.89
C SER A 284 6.55 -9.10 -10.51
N ASP A 285 7.39 -8.60 -9.63
CA ASP A 285 7.41 -7.22 -9.10
C ASP A 285 7.24 -6.17 -10.22
N ASP A 286 6.28 -5.24 -10.05
CA ASP A 286 5.90 -4.19 -11.01
C ASP A 286 5.56 -4.69 -12.43
N ALA A 287 5.19 -5.94 -12.61
CA ALA A 287 4.91 -6.51 -13.94
C ALA A 287 3.70 -5.85 -14.62
N TRP A 288 3.79 -5.79 -15.94
CA TRP A 288 2.68 -5.43 -16.82
C TRP A 288 2.48 -6.51 -17.89
N LYS A 289 1.23 -6.98 -18.07
CA LYS A 289 0.93 -8.12 -18.97
C LYS A 289 1.80 -9.33 -18.63
N ASP A 290 2.74 -9.68 -19.51
CA ASP A 290 3.71 -10.77 -19.36
C ASP A 290 5.16 -10.26 -19.38
N ALA A 291 5.36 -8.96 -19.22
CA ALA A 291 6.67 -8.33 -19.12
C ALA A 291 7.12 -8.24 -17.66
N VAL A 292 8.41 -8.48 -17.44
CA VAL A 292 9.07 -8.34 -16.12
C VAL A 292 9.90 -7.07 -16.11
N THR A 293 10.14 -6.51 -14.91
CA THR A 293 10.76 -5.19 -14.79
C THR A 293 12.09 -5.20 -14.04
N TYR A 294 12.21 -5.91 -12.94
CA TYR A 294 13.38 -5.85 -12.03
C TYR A 294 14.26 -7.11 -12.06
N GLU A 295 13.92 -8.08 -12.83
CA GLU A 295 14.66 -9.33 -12.91
C GLU A 295 15.82 -9.28 -13.90
N ASN A 296 16.66 -10.33 -13.87
CA ASN A 296 17.79 -10.44 -14.78
C ASN A 296 17.36 -10.40 -16.26
N ASN A 297 18.02 -9.55 -17.02
CA ASN A 297 17.75 -9.42 -18.46
C ASN A 297 16.28 -9.07 -18.74
N SER A 298 15.69 -8.21 -17.95
CA SER A 298 14.32 -7.71 -18.16
C SER A 298 14.18 -6.82 -19.41
N LEU A 299 15.29 -6.28 -19.92
CA LEU A 299 15.32 -5.42 -21.11
C LEU A 299 16.08 -6.08 -22.26
N ASP A 300 15.59 -5.88 -23.47
CA ASP A 300 16.30 -6.21 -24.72
C ASP A 300 17.38 -5.15 -25.04
N SER A 301 18.13 -5.36 -26.12
CA SER A 301 19.19 -4.43 -26.57
C SER A 301 18.68 -3.06 -27.01
N SER A 302 17.37 -2.90 -27.17
CA SER A 302 16.70 -1.65 -27.54
C SER A 302 16.09 -0.95 -26.31
N GLY A 303 16.19 -1.58 -25.14
CA GLY A 303 15.65 -1.06 -23.88
C GLY A 303 14.15 -1.33 -23.67
N ASN A 304 13.56 -2.28 -24.39
CA ASN A 304 12.17 -2.69 -24.19
C ASN A 304 12.12 -3.87 -23.23
N ASN A 305 11.04 -3.96 -22.46
CA ASN A 305 10.83 -5.10 -21.57
C ASN A 305 10.68 -6.41 -22.37
N ILE A 306 11.28 -7.47 -21.84
CA ILE A 306 11.16 -8.80 -22.43
C ILE A 306 9.88 -9.47 -21.95
N HIS A 307 9.08 -9.92 -22.93
CA HIS A 307 7.85 -10.65 -22.68
C HIS A 307 8.12 -12.11 -22.32
N GLN A 308 7.58 -12.59 -21.22
CA GLN A 308 7.74 -13.93 -20.69
C GLN A 308 6.41 -14.70 -20.70
N THR A 309 5.76 -14.80 -21.86
CA THR A 309 4.40 -15.35 -22.02
C THR A 309 4.23 -16.71 -21.35
N ASN A 310 5.16 -17.63 -21.54
CA ASN A 310 5.08 -18.97 -20.96
C ASN A 310 5.14 -18.93 -19.43
N ARG A 311 6.02 -18.11 -18.86
CA ARG A 311 6.13 -17.94 -17.40
C ARG A 311 4.87 -17.30 -16.84
N ARG A 312 4.33 -16.23 -17.47
CA ARG A 312 3.04 -15.63 -17.03
C ARG A 312 1.91 -16.65 -17.05
N ARG A 313 1.85 -17.49 -18.07
CA ARG A 313 0.85 -18.58 -18.15
C ARG A 313 1.00 -19.60 -17.02
N THR A 314 2.22 -19.92 -16.60
CA THR A 314 2.43 -20.84 -15.46
C THR A 314 2.03 -20.19 -14.13
N ALA A 315 2.28 -18.90 -13.96
CA ALA A 315 1.81 -18.13 -12.82
C ALA A 315 0.26 -18.08 -12.77
N ASN A 316 -0.38 -17.74 -13.90
CA ASN A 316 -1.85 -17.76 -14.03
C ASN A 316 -2.44 -19.14 -13.70
N GLN A 317 -1.80 -20.22 -14.14
CA GLN A 317 -2.22 -21.59 -13.84
C GLN A 317 -2.11 -21.90 -12.34
N ALA A 318 -1.00 -21.54 -11.70
CA ALA A 318 -0.83 -21.76 -10.27
C ALA A 318 -1.88 -20.97 -9.46
N TRP A 319 -2.12 -19.70 -9.80
CA TRP A 319 -3.17 -18.92 -9.17
C TRP A 319 -4.56 -19.57 -9.33
N PHE A 320 -4.89 -20.00 -10.56
CA PHE A 320 -6.13 -20.71 -10.84
C PHE A 320 -6.29 -21.97 -10.00
N GLU A 321 -5.22 -22.75 -9.83
CA GLU A 321 -5.24 -24.00 -9.05
C GLU A 321 -5.42 -23.76 -7.56
N PHE A 322 -4.84 -22.70 -7.03
CA PHE A 322 -4.79 -22.47 -5.57
C PHE A 322 -5.79 -21.44 -5.06
N MET A 323 -6.42 -20.63 -5.92
CA MET A 323 -7.43 -19.66 -5.49
C MET A 323 -8.85 -20.17 -5.69
N PRO A 324 -9.73 -20.04 -4.67
CA PRO A 324 -11.13 -20.48 -4.76
C PRO A 324 -11.98 -19.43 -5.49
N ALA A 325 -11.62 -19.05 -6.70
CA ALA A 325 -12.30 -18.01 -7.49
C ALA A 325 -13.13 -18.62 -8.64
N ASP A 326 -14.29 -18.05 -8.93
CA ASP A 326 -15.19 -18.49 -10.02
C ASP A 326 -14.72 -17.95 -11.37
N VAL A 327 -13.59 -18.44 -11.83
CA VAL A 327 -12.93 -18.10 -13.08
C VAL A 327 -12.57 -19.35 -13.86
N SER A 328 -12.28 -19.21 -15.14
CA SER A 328 -11.85 -20.30 -16.01
C SER A 328 -10.49 -20.02 -16.61
N LEU A 329 -9.69 -21.06 -16.76
CA LEU A 329 -8.42 -21.04 -17.45
C LEU A 329 -8.60 -21.55 -18.88
N ASP A 330 -8.34 -20.73 -19.90
CA ASP A 330 -8.39 -21.15 -21.30
C ASP A 330 -7.07 -21.77 -21.72
N ALA A 331 -7.02 -23.09 -21.67
CA ALA A 331 -5.84 -23.85 -22.08
C ALA A 331 -5.53 -23.77 -23.59
N ALA A 332 -6.53 -23.44 -24.42
CA ALA A 332 -6.36 -23.30 -25.87
C ALA A 332 -5.75 -21.94 -26.24
N ASN A 333 -5.93 -20.93 -25.42
CA ASN A 333 -5.29 -19.64 -25.62
C ASN A 333 -3.78 -19.77 -25.34
N THR A 334 -2.95 -19.53 -26.34
CA THR A 334 -1.49 -19.59 -26.24
C THR A 334 -0.86 -18.30 -25.76
N GLY A 335 -1.61 -17.20 -25.68
CA GLY A 335 -1.17 -15.92 -25.15
C GLY A 335 -1.21 -15.87 -23.60
N PHE A 336 -0.71 -14.79 -23.05
CA PHE A 336 -0.69 -14.57 -21.60
C PHE A 336 -2.08 -14.30 -21.01
N GLN A 337 -3.03 -13.81 -21.79
CA GLN A 337 -4.43 -13.58 -21.40
C GLN A 337 -5.28 -14.85 -21.48
N ASN A 338 -4.79 -15.94 -20.90
CA ASN A 338 -5.47 -17.24 -20.88
C ASN A 338 -6.42 -17.41 -19.67
N ILE A 339 -6.62 -16.36 -18.91
CA ILE A 339 -7.52 -16.28 -17.77
C ILE A 339 -8.06 -14.84 -17.64
N GLN A 340 -9.28 -14.70 -17.17
CA GLN A 340 -9.87 -13.41 -16.82
C GLN A 340 -10.27 -13.44 -15.34
N ILE A 341 -9.72 -12.55 -14.53
CA ILE A 341 -10.03 -12.48 -13.10
C ILE A 341 -10.93 -11.29 -12.74
N TYR A 342 -10.97 -10.23 -13.55
CA TYR A 342 -11.88 -9.12 -13.27
C TYR A 342 -13.35 -9.57 -13.40
N ARG A 343 -14.13 -9.26 -12.39
CA ARG A 343 -15.50 -9.74 -12.25
C ARG A 343 -16.27 -8.90 -11.24
N ASP A 344 -17.60 -9.04 -11.21
CA ASP A 344 -18.44 -8.31 -10.27
C ASP A 344 -19.32 -9.22 -9.43
N PHE A 345 -19.75 -8.68 -8.27
CA PHE A 345 -20.65 -9.36 -7.34
C PHE A 345 -21.74 -8.40 -6.90
N GLN A 346 -22.91 -8.95 -6.60
CA GLN A 346 -24.02 -8.19 -6.08
C GLN A 346 -24.47 -8.76 -4.72
N PHE A 347 -24.53 -7.89 -3.71
CA PHE A 347 -24.97 -8.24 -2.36
C PHE A 347 -26.28 -7.48 -2.05
N GLY A 348 -27.39 -8.08 -2.43
CA GLY A 348 -28.71 -7.46 -2.37
C GLY A 348 -28.74 -6.13 -3.15
N LYS A 349 -29.60 -5.21 -2.71
CA LYS A 349 -29.63 -3.83 -3.22
C LYS A 349 -28.55 -2.93 -2.59
N LEU A 350 -27.85 -3.42 -1.57
CA LEU A 350 -26.92 -2.59 -0.79
C LEU A 350 -25.61 -2.35 -1.53
N MET A 351 -24.99 -3.40 -2.09
CA MET A 351 -23.64 -3.30 -2.63
C MET A 351 -23.49 -4.03 -3.96
N GLN A 352 -22.89 -3.35 -4.93
CA GLN A 352 -22.18 -3.96 -6.04
C GLN A 352 -20.68 -3.86 -5.80
N LEU A 353 -19.99 -4.99 -5.84
CA LEU A 353 -18.54 -5.06 -5.79
C LEU A 353 -18.00 -5.31 -7.20
N VAL A 354 -17.12 -4.45 -7.68
CA VAL A 354 -16.47 -4.53 -9.00
C VAL A 354 -14.99 -4.74 -8.75
N MET A 355 -14.48 -5.94 -9.06
CA MET A 355 -13.07 -6.32 -8.91
C MET A 355 -12.37 -6.18 -10.25
N THR A 356 -11.31 -5.41 -10.32
CA THR A 356 -10.51 -5.16 -11.51
C THR A 356 -9.21 -5.97 -11.53
N ASP A 357 -8.46 -5.87 -12.61
CA ASP A 357 -7.16 -6.49 -12.85
C ASP A 357 -6.27 -5.42 -13.48
N GLU A 358 -5.44 -4.81 -12.68
CA GLU A 358 -4.56 -3.71 -13.05
C GLU A 358 -3.21 -4.21 -13.61
N ARG A 359 -2.99 -5.54 -13.71
CA ARG A 359 -1.70 -6.11 -14.14
C ARG A 359 -1.77 -6.75 -15.53
N LEU A 360 -2.75 -7.61 -15.80
CA LEU A 360 -2.78 -8.41 -17.03
C LEU A 360 -3.18 -7.60 -18.28
N TYR A 361 -3.85 -6.47 -18.10
CA TYR A 361 -4.41 -5.66 -19.19
C TYR A 361 -3.76 -4.29 -19.34
N ARG A 362 -2.92 -3.87 -18.40
CA ARG A 362 -2.29 -2.53 -18.42
C ARG A 362 -1.32 -2.40 -19.60
N SER A 363 -1.15 -1.18 -20.09
CA SER A 363 -0.07 -0.86 -21.02
C SER A 363 1.28 -0.89 -20.32
N ASP A 364 2.36 -0.82 -21.07
CA ASP A 364 3.66 -0.50 -20.51
C ASP A 364 3.59 0.78 -19.66
N HIS A 365 4.44 0.86 -18.65
CA HIS A 365 4.57 2.04 -17.82
C HIS A 365 4.78 3.30 -18.67
N VAL A 366 4.17 4.40 -18.25
CA VAL A 366 4.44 5.71 -18.88
C VAL A 366 5.92 6.07 -18.68
N VAL A 367 6.47 5.69 -17.52
CA VAL A 367 7.91 5.85 -17.18
C VAL A 367 8.56 4.46 -17.22
N PRO A 368 9.05 3.98 -18.37
CA PRO A 368 9.72 2.70 -18.49
C PRO A 368 11.13 2.74 -17.87
N GLU A 369 11.73 1.56 -17.63
CA GLU A 369 13.05 1.41 -17.02
C GLU A 369 14.17 2.09 -17.80
N SER A 370 14.02 2.25 -19.11
CA SER A 370 15.00 2.87 -20.02
C SER A 370 14.79 4.37 -20.26
N LEU A 371 13.88 5.01 -19.49
CA LEU A 371 13.56 6.42 -19.74
C LEU A 371 14.72 7.36 -19.35
N PHE A 372 15.07 8.20 -20.31
CA PHE A 372 16.03 9.30 -20.10
C PHE A 372 15.29 10.65 -20.12
N ASN A 373 15.72 11.57 -19.28
CA ASN A 373 15.24 12.95 -19.34
C ASN A 373 15.63 13.55 -20.72
N PRO A 374 14.64 13.91 -21.56
CA PRO A 374 14.92 14.33 -22.93
C PRO A 374 15.67 15.66 -23.01
N ALA A 375 15.63 16.48 -21.96
CA ALA A 375 16.35 17.77 -21.90
C ALA A 375 17.81 17.61 -21.46
N THR A 376 18.13 16.59 -20.65
CA THR A 376 19.47 16.45 -20.04
C THR A 376 20.21 15.19 -20.50
N GLY A 377 19.53 14.26 -21.16
CA GLY A 377 20.08 12.95 -21.56
C GLY A 377 20.49 12.04 -20.38
N LYS A 378 20.08 12.36 -19.14
CA LYS A 378 20.35 11.53 -17.96
C LYS A 378 19.23 10.54 -17.72
N ALA A 379 19.56 9.34 -17.32
CA ALA A 379 18.59 8.36 -16.85
C ALA A 379 17.76 8.93 -15.68
N LEU A 380 16.48 8.64 -15.66
CA LEU A 380 15.55 9.06 -14.61
C LEU A 380 15.53 8.10 -13.41
N ASN A 381 16.56 7.24 -13.32
CA ASN A 381 16.65 6.28 -12.22
C ASN A 381 16.91 7.00 -10.90
N SER A 382 16.04 6.82 -9.92
CA SER A 382 16.35 7.12 -8.54
C SER A 382 17.03 5.91 -7.88
N SER A 383 17.61 6.10 -6.69
CA SER A 383 18.11 4.98 -5.86
C SER A 383 17.00 4.05 -5.37
N MET A 384 15.73 4.43 -5.58
CA MET A 384 14.52 3.71 -5.19
C MET A 384 13.85 3.01 -6.38
N GLY A 385 14.44 3.04 -7.56
CA GLY A 385 13.84 2.50 -8.78
C GLY A 385 13.40 3.59 -9.77
N THR A 386 13.10 3.21 -10.99
CA THR A 386 12.83 4.12 -12.10
C THR A 386 11.52 4.90 -11.92
N ARG A 387 10.52 4.29 -11.29
CA ARG A 387 9.16 4.85 -11.14
C ARG A 387 8.93 5.60 -9.84
N TYR A 388 9.97 5.72 -8.99
CA TYR A 388 9.89 6.45 -7.73
C TYR A 388 10.46 7.86 -7.85
N VAL A 389 9.79 8.83 -7.21
CA VAL A 389 10.20 10.24 -7.17
C VAL A 389 10.40 10.81 -8.57
N VAL A 390 9.42 10.59 -9.46
CA VAL A 390 9.47 11.00 -10.87
C VAL A 390 9.15 12.49 -10.99
N PRO A 391 9.99 13.30 -11.69
CA PRO A 391 9.65 14.70 -11.98
C PRO A 391 8.34 14.80 -12.78
N GLN A 392 7.37 15.52 -12.25
CA GLN A 392 6.02 15.60 -12.82
C GLN A 392 5.98 16.24 -14.23
N ASP A 393 6.83 17.22 -14.48
CA ASP A 393 6.95 17.86 -15.78
C ASP A 393 7.47 16.90 -16.87
N VAL A 394 8.41 16.04 -16.51
CA VAL A 394 8.90 14.96 -17.39
C VAL A 394 7.81 13.92 -17.61
N PHE A 395 7.15 13.48 -16.55
CA PHE A 395 6.02 12.55 -16.65
C PHE A 395 4.95 13.07 -17.61
N ASN A 396 4.49 14.31 -17.43
CA ASN A 396 3.46 14.92 -18.26
C ASN A 396 3.86 15.01 -19.73
N LEU A 397 5.14 15.28 -20.01
CA LEU A 397 5.66 15.32 -21.38
C LEU A 397 5.60 13.94 -22.03
N VAL A 398 6.08 12.91 -21.33
CA VAL A 398 6.11 11.53 -21.85
C VAL A 398 4.69 10.99 -22.03
N GLU A 399 3.80 11.22 -21.05
CA GLU A 399 2.40 10.82 -21.15
C GLU A 399 1.72 11.43 -22.39
N ALA A 400 1.91 12.74 -22.60
CA ALA A 400 1.36 13.44 -23.78
C ALA A 400 1.89 12.90 -25.11
N GLN A 401 3.18 12.51 -25.16
CA GLN A 401 3.78 11.89 -26.36
C GLN A 401 3.17 10.51 -26.63
N LYS A 402 3.02 9.67 -25.59
CA LYS A 402 2.37 8.36 -25.70
C LYS A 402 0.91 8.49 -26.16
N ILE A 403 0.14 9.43 -25.60
CA ILE A 403 -1.25 9.71 -26.01
C ILE A 403 -1.32 10.11 -27.49
N THR A 404 -0.41 10.95 -27.95
CA THR A 404 -0.36 11.36 -29.36
C THR A 404 -0.08 10.19 -30.28
N ALA A 405 0.90 9.36 -29.94
CA ALA A 405 1.24 8.14 -30.69
C ALA A 405 0.09 7.12 -30.68
N ALA A 406 -0.50 6.87 -29.53
CA ALA A 406 -1.64 5.96 -29.36
C ALA A 406 -2.84 6.39 -30.21
N THR A 407 -3.16 7.69 -30.21
CA THR A 407 -4.25 8.24 -31.03
C THR A 407 -4.01 8.02 -32.52
N ALA A 408 -2.79 8.25 -32.99
CA ALA A 408 -2.41 8.05 -34.38
C ALA A 408 -2.44 6.57 -34.80
N MET A 409 -2.04 5.65 -33.91
CA MET A 409 -1.89 4.23 -34.23
C MET A 409 -3.19 3.44 -34.06
N THR A 410 -3.97 3.72 -33.04
CA THR A 410 -5.12 2.89 -32.62
C THR A 410 -6.45 3.62 -32.66
N GLY A 411 -6.45 4.94 -32.69
CA GLY A 411 -7.63 5.79 -32.51
C GLY A 411 -8.11 5.89 -31.06
N ASP A 412 -7.54 5.11 -30.12
CA ASP A 412 -7.79 5.24 -28.67
C ASP A 412 -6.60 5.98 -28.01
N PRO A 413 -6.77 7.23 -27.56
CA PRO A 413 -5.71 8.02 -26.94
C PRO A 413 -5.15 7.40 -25.67
N LEU A 414 -5.88 6.48 -25.05
CA LEU A 414 -5.48 5.85 -23.80
C LEU A 414 -4.82 4.47 -23.97
N SER A 415 -4.65 3.95 -25.19
CA SER A 415 -4.16 2.57 -25.38
C SER A 415 -2.76 2.33 -24.82
N ASP A 416 -1.90 3.35 -24.79
CA ASP A 416 -0.51 3.25 -24.33
C ASP A 416 -0.28 3.92 -22.96
N VAL A 417 -1.36 4.38 -22.31
CA VAL A 417 -1.36 4.99 -20.97
C VAL A 417 -2.54 4.45 -20.15
N SER A 418 -2.83 3.16 -20.27
CA SER A 418 -4.00 2.51 -19.68
C SER A 418 -3.59 1.49 -18.62
N MET A 419 -4.21 1.59 -17.45
CA MET A 419 -4.11 0.62 -16.36
C MET A 419 -5.03 -0.58 -16.63
N LEU A 420 -6.26 -0.33 -17.05
CA LEU A 420 -7.29 -1.37 -17.21
C LEU A 420 -7.33 -1.99 -18.61
N GLY A 421 -6.72 -1.34 -19.61
CA GLY A 421 -6.94 -1.68 -21.01
C GLY A 421 -8.37 -1.30 -21.45
N LYS A 422 -8.59 -1.15 -22.77
CA LYS A 422 -9.85 -0.63 -23.30
C LYS A 422 -11.07 -1.47 -22.90
N THR A 423 -10.99 -2.79 -23.03
CA THR A 423 -12.14 -3.68 -22.78
C THR A 423 -12.59 -3.64 -21.33
N GLN A 424 -11.66 -3.73 -20.40
CA GLN A 424 -11.97 -3.70 -18.97
C GLN A 424 -12.39 -2.29 -18.52
N ARG A 425 -11.76 -1.23 -19.06
CA ARG A 425 -12.16 0.16 -18.82
C ARG A 425 -13.61 0.42 -19.24
N ASP A 426 -14.01 -0.06 -20.42
CA ASP A 426 -15.39 0.09 -20.91
C ASP A 426 -16.38 -0.74 -20.07
N TRP A 427 -15.97 -1.96 -19.66
CA TRP A 427 -16.73 -2.80 -18.75
C TRP A 427 -16.93 -2.13 -17.37
N TRP A 428 -15.85 -1.57 -16.78
CA TRP A 428 -15.92 -0.85 -15.51
C TRP A 428 -16.89 0.34 -15.59
N LYS A 429 -16.76 1.18 -16.63
CA LYS A 429 -17.68 2.31 -16.86
C LYS A 429 -19.13 1.86 -16.94
N ASN A 430 -19.41 0.78 -17.69
CA ASN A 430 -20.74 0.23 -17.80
C ASN A 430 -21.26 -0.29 -16.45
N LYS A 431 -20.44 -1.02 -15.67
CA LYS A 431 -20.84 -1.52 -14.35
C LYS A 431 -21.16 -0.39 -13.38
N MET A 432 -20.35 0.65 -13.34
CA MET A 432 -20.62 1.82 -12.49
C MET A 432 -21.89 2.57 -12.91
N GLN A 433 -22.11 2.74 -14.21
CA GLN A 433 -23.25 3.50 -14.74
C GLN A 433 -24.59 2.75 -14.62
N THR A 434 -24.57 1.44 -14.80
CA THR A 434 -25.80 0.62 -14.78
C THR A 434 -26.19 0.12 -13.40
N SER A 435 -25.30 0.23 -12.42
CA SER A 435 -25.56 -0.23 -11.06
C SER A 435 -26.65 0.57 -10.38
N THR A 436 -27.67 -0.13 -9.90
CA THR A 436 -28.74 0.43 -9.06
C THR A 436 -28.51 0.25 -7.57
N ASN A 437 -27.39 -0.39 -7.19
CA ASN A 437 -27.03 -0.61 -5.80
C ASN A 437 -26.72 0.71 -5.08
N THR A 438 -27.01 0.76 -3.79
CA THR A 438 -26.71 1.92 -2.95
C THR A 438 -25.24 2.27 -3.02
N TRP A 439 -24.35 1.27 -2.85
CA TRP A 439 -22.93 1.41 -2.92
C TRP A 439 -22.30 0.67 -4.11
N LYS A 440 -21.32 1.29 -4.76
CA LYS A 440 -20.44 0.70 -5.74
C LYS A 440 -19.06 0.61 -5.12
N ILE A 441 -18.66 -0.57 -4.72
CA ILE A 441 -17.34 -0.81 -4.16
C ILE A 441 -16.41 -1.29 -5.29
N TRP A 442 -15.29 -0.63 -5.44
CA TRP A 442 -14.27 -0.98 -6.42
C TRP A 442 -13.10 -1.66 -5.71
N GLY A 443 -12.93 -2.97 -5.91
CA GLY A 443 -11.74 -3.70 -5.50
C GLY A 443 -10.65 -3.45 -6.54
N ASN A 444 -9.65 -2.72 -6.14
CA ASN A 444 -8.58 -2.18 -6.97
C ASN A 444 -7.23 -2.51 -6.33
N GLU A 445 -6.28 -2.92 -7.13
CA GLU A 445 -4.96 -3.36 -6.64
C GLU A 445 -4.16 -2.17 -6.10
N VAL A 446 -3.98 -1.12 -6.89
CA VAL A 446 -3.02 -0.03 -6.67
C VAL A 446 -3.66 1.32 -6.33
N CYS A 447 -2.96 2.20 -5.59
CA CYS A 447 -3.50 3.44 -5.04
C CYS A 447 -3.98 4.43 -6.13
N LEU A 448 -5.24 4.90 -5.99
CA LEU A 448 -5.87 5.87 -6.89
C LEU A 448 -5.56 7.32 -6.54
N MET A 449 -5.24 7.62 -5.30
CA MET A 449 -4.96 8.99 -4.87
C MET A 449 -3.61 9.46 -5.38
N ARG A 450 -3.53 10.73 -5.78
CA ARG A 450 -2.25 11.36 -6.10
C ARG A 450 -1.35 11.40 -4.85
N MET A 451 -0.11 10.92 -5.00
CA MET A 451 0.97 11.05 -4.03
C MET A 451 2.06 11.96 -4.61
N GLY A 452 1.91 13.25 -4.38
CA GLY A 452 2.82 14.27 -4.92
C GLY A 452 3.69 14.92 -3.84
N LEU A 453 4.87 15.35 -4.24
CA LEU A 453 5.79 16.15 -3.45
C LEU A 453 6.19 17.41 -4.20
N ASN A 454 6.07 18.58 -3.58
CA ASN A 454 6.60 19.83 -4.12
C ASN A 454 8.05 20.02 -3.65
N GLY A 455 9.00 19.71 -4.51
CA GLY A 455 10.43 19.82 -4.22
C GLY A 455 10.88 21.26 -3.95
N THR A 456 10.31 22.25 -4.64
CA THR A 456 10.60 23.66 -4.38
C THR A 456 10.21 24.08 -2.96
N ASP A 457 9.04 23.66 -2.51
CA ASP A 457 8.59 23.94 -1.14
C ASP A 457 9.40 23.16 -0.10
N ALA A 458 9.78 21.89 -0.42
CA ALA A 458 10.66 21.10 0.44
C ALA A 458 12.03 21.77 0.62
N ILE A 459 12.65 22.25 -0.48
CA ILE A 459 13.91 22.99 -0.42
C ILE A 459 13.76 24.25 0.42
N ALA A 460 12.70 25.04 0.18
CA ALA A 460 12.44 26.25 0.95
C ALA A 460 12.34 25.95 2.46
N THR A 461 11.69 24.84 2.82
CA THR A 461 11.55 24.38 4.20
C THR A 461 12.91 23.98 4.81
N LEU A 462 13.72 23.19 4.09
CA LEU A 462 15.03 22.76 4.57
C LEU A 462 15.99 23.93 4.74
N LEU A 463 16.01 24.87 3.78
CA LEU A 463 16.82 26.09 3.89
C LEU A 463 16.39 26.97 5.05
N ALA A 464 15.08 27.12 5.27
CA ALA A 464 14.55 27.84 6.41
C ALA A 464 15.00 27.21 7.73
N LEU A 465 14.91 25.89 7.87
CA LEU A 465 15.31 25.17 9.07
C LEU A 465 16.81 25.30 9.35
N ASN A 466 17.67 25.16 8.34
CA ASN A 466 19.12 25.36 8.48
C ASN A 466 19.44 26.81 8.91
N SER A 467 18.77 27.81 8.31
CA SER A 467 18.95 29.21 8.64
C SER A 467 18.47 29.53 10.05
N ILE A 468 17.37 28.88 10.50
CA ILE A 468 16.82 29.02 11.85
C ILE A 468 17.80 28.51 12.92
N SER A 469 18.36 27.34 12.74
CA SER A 469 19.33 26.76 13.66
C SER A 469 20.55 27.68 13.84
N THR A 470 21.09 28.17 12.73
CA THR A 470 22.21 29.11 12.71
C THR A 470 21.83 30.47 13.29
N LEU A 471 20.65 31.00 12.94
CA LEU A 471 20.17 32.29 13.42
C LEU A 471 19.88 32.25 14.93
N ALA A 472 19.25 31.21 15.44
CA ALA A 472 18.97 31.05 16.88
C ALA A 472 20.29 30.96 17.71
N SER A 473 21.24 30.15 17.23
CA SER A 473 22.57 30.04 17.85
C SER A 473 23.33 31.37 17.82
N ASN A 474 23.31 32.06 16.70
CA ASN A 474 23.99 33.35 16.56
C ASN A 474 23.34 34.46 17.38
N ILE A 475 22.00 34.48 17.47
CA ILE A 475 21.29 35.41 18.36
C ILE A 475 21.63 35.15 19.83
N THR A 476 21.66 33.87 20.24
CA THR A 476 22.04 33.48 21.61
C THR A 476 23.49 33.88 21.91
N THR A 477 24.41 33.68 20.95
CA THR A 477 25.82 34.07 21.07
C THR A 477 25.98 35.60 21.11
N ALA A 478 25.22 36.33 20.29
CA ALA A 478 25.25 37.78 20.26
C ALA A 478 24.67 38.39 21.57
N LEU A 479 23.66 37.77 22.15
CA LEU A 479 23.07 38.14 23.45
C LEU A 479 24.05 37.95 24.57
N SER A 480 24.98 36.99 24.45
CA SER A 480 25.99 36.67 25.45
C SER A 480 27.27 37.50 25.31
N ASN A 481 27.43 38.32 24.26
CA ASN A 481 28.65 39.07 23.97
C ASN A 481 28.52 40.57 24.43
N PRO A 482 29.20 40.96 25.52
CA PRO A 482 29.16 42.35 26.00
C PRO A 482 29.70 43.39 25.00
N ALA A 483 30.56 42.98 24.05
CA ALA A 483 31.17 43.85 23.07
C ALA A 483 30.17 44.36 22.01
N LEU A 484 29.02 43.73 21.84
CA LEU A 484 27.93 44.15 20.95
C LEU A 484 26.99 45.16 21.56
N GLY A 485 27.39 45.77 22.70
CA GLY A 485 26.74 46.95 23.33
C GLY A 485 25.31 46.69 23.85
N GLY A 486 24.93 45.46 24.10
CA GLY A 486 23.63 45.09 24.66
C GLY A 486 22.42 45.40 23.76
N ASN A 487 22.64 45.80 22.51
CA ASN A 487 21.54 46.07 21.56
C ASN A 487 21.20 44.78 20.79
N VAL A 488 20.41 43.95 21.46
CA VAL A 488 19.88 42.69 20.93
C VAL A 488 19.24 42.85 19.55
N LEU A 489 18.58 44.00 19.32
CA LEU A 489 17.87 44.29 18.07
C LEU A 489 18.86 44.48 16.90
N VAL A 490 19.95 45.19 17.13
CA VAL A 490 21.00 45.40 16.13
C VAL A 490 21.73 44.10 15.83
N ALA A 491 22.03 43.29 16.90
CA ALA A 491 22.71 42.02 16.72
C ALA A 491 21.86 41.02 15.92
N ALA A 492 20.58 40.88 16.27
CA ALA A 492 19.66 40.01 15.53
C ALA A 492 19.48 40.42 14.07
N THR A 493 19.41 41.72 13.81
CA THR A 493 19.26 42.28 12.46
C THR A 493 20.52 42.07 11.61
N LEU A 494 21.68 42.26 12.19
CA LEU A 494 22.98 41.96 11.58
C LEU A 494 23.10 40.53 11.17
N VAL A 495 22.83 39.61 12.10
CA VAL A 495 22.88 38.18 11.86
C VAL A 495 21.90 37.77 10.78
N ALA A 496 20.68 38.29 10.78
CA ALA A 496 19.67 38.02 9.76
C ALA A 496 20.13 38.48 8.36
N ALA A 497 20.70 39.65 8.23
CA ALA A 497 21.24 40.15 6.98
C ALA A 497 22.43 39.34 6.46
N MET A 498 23.33 38.91 7.35
CA MET A 498 24.44 38.01 7.01
C MET A 498 23.95 36.63 6.58
N THR A 499 22.98 36.06 7.28
CA THR A 499 22.34 34.79 6.93
C THR A 499 21.67 34.84 5.56
N ALA A 500 21.14 36.03 5.21
CA ALA A 500 20.60 36.32 3.88
C ALA A 500 21.67 36.63 2.79
N GLY A 501 22.96 36.38 3.11
CA GLY A 501 24.05 36.54 2.14
C GLY A 501 24.65 37.92 2.04
N ALA A 502 24.36 38.86 2.94
CA ALA A 502 25.04 40.15 2.99
C ALA A 502 26.45 39.98 3.57
N SER A 503 27.40 40.74 3.06
CA SER A 503 28.71 40.85 3.69
C SER A 503 28.58 41.47 5.07
N GLN A 504 29.50 41.16 6.00
CA GLN A 504 29.47 41.66 7.38
C GLN A 504 29.42 43.20 7.40
N ALA A 505 30.13 43.89 6.50
CA ALA A 505 30.14 45.34 6.42
C ALA A 505 28.77 45.89 6.04
N ILE A 506 28.12 45.33 5.00
CA ILE A 506 26.80 45.73 4.54
C ILE A 506 25.73 45.38 5.58
N ALA A 507 25.81 44.21 6.19
CA ALA A 507 24.89 43.78 7.23
C ALA A 507 24.97 44.69 8.46
N SER A 508 26.19 45.10 8.89
CA SER A 508 26.39 46.04 9.99
C SER A 508 25.80 47.41 9.68
N ALA A 509 26.07 47.95 8.48
CA ALA A 509 25.51 49.22 8.06
C ALA A 509 23.99 49.19 7.99
N GLY A 510 23.40 48.10 7.46
CA GLY A 510 21.95 47.89 7.36
C GLY A 510 21.29 47.75 8.72
N ALA A 511 21.87 47.02 9.66
CA ALA A 511 21.38 46.89 11.02
C ALA A 511 21.39 48.24 11.78
N ALA A 512 22.47 49.01 11.66
CA ALA A 512 22.56 50.33 12.24
C ALA A 512 21.51 51.31 11.63
N ALA A 513 21.34 51.28 10.33
CA ALA A 513 20.34 52.10 9.61
C ALA A 513 18.91 51.76 10.03
N ILE A 514 18.59 50.48 10.15
CA ILE A 514 17.26 49.99 10.65
C ILE A 514 17.02 50.48 12.09
N ALA A 515 18.00 50.34 12.97
CA ALA A 515 17.89 50.80 14.36
C ALA A 515 17.68 52.30 14.46
N THR A 516 18.42 53.09 13.67
CA THR A 516 18.30 54.54 13.58
C THR A 516 16.91 54.95 13.04
N ALA A 517 16.47 54.35 11.99
CA ALA A 517 15.16 54.64 11.40
C ALA A 517 14.03 54.26 12.38
N ALA A 518 14.17 53.16 13.12
CA ALA A 518 13.21 52.78 14.15
C ALA A 518 13.12 53.78 15.29
N ALA A 519 14.24 54.40 15.67
CA ALA A 519 14.30 55.41 16.72
C ALA A 519 13.71 56.77 16.26
N THR A 520 13.80 57.05 14.96
CA THR A 520 13.34 58.34 14.37
C THR A 520 11.99 58.26 13.68
N GLY A 521 11.32 57.12 13.69
CA GLY A 521 10.03 56.89 13.04
C GLY A 521 10.13 56.82 11.50
N GLY A 522 11.33 56.54 10.97
CA GLY A 522 11.59 56.38 9.55
C GLY A 522 11.19 55.04 8.94
N ASN A 523 11.19 54.93 7.63
CA ASN A 523 10.91 53.67 6.94
C ASN A 523 12.11 52.71 7.03
N LEU A 524 11.94 51.62 7.72
CA LEU A 524 13.00 50.62 8.01
C LEU A 524 13.54 49.97 6.75
N ALA A 525 12.65 49.58 5.79
CA ALA A 525 13.06 48.94 4.57
C ALA A 525 13.88 49.86 3.64
N THR A 526 13.46 51.15 3.53
CA THR A 526 14.20 52.16 2.80
C THR A 526 15.56 52.43 3.43
N ALA A 527 15.63 52.53 4.76
CA ALA A 527 16.91 52.70 5.45
C ALA A 527 17.87 51.53 5.23
N ALA A 528 17.35 50.32 5.27
CA ALA A 528 18.12 49.09 5.03
C ALA A 528 18.70 49.01 3.59
N THR A 529 17.87 49.29 2.61
CA THR A 529 18.30 49.28 1.19
C THR A 529 19.26 50.42 0.88
N SER A 530 19.08 51.62 1.45
CA SER A 530 20.02 52.73 1.33
C SER A 530 21.38 52.43 1.97
N ALA A 531 21.43 51.50 2.93
CA ALA A 531 22.69 51.03 3.55
C ALA A 531 23.36 49.90 2.75
N GLY A 532 22.80 49.52 1.59
CA GLY A 532 23.42 48.55 0.68
C GLY A 532 22.86 47.14 0.74
N LEU A 533 21.83 46.89 1.56
CA LEU A 533 21.12 45.59 1.55
C LEU A 533 20.23 45.47 0.29
N THR A 534 20.19 44.32 -0.33
CA THR A 534 19.20 44.00 -1.35
C THR A 534 17.79 44.04 -0.76
N ALA A 535 16.75 44.17 -1.59
CA ALA A 535 15.36 44.20 -1.11
C ALA A 535 15.01 42.94 -0.30
N ALA A 536 15.49 41.76 -0.70
CA ALA A 536 15.30 40.51 0.03
C ALA A 536 16.03 40.52 1.39
N GLN A 537 17.28 40.96 1.42
CA GLN A 537 18.07 41.09 2.66
C GLN A 537 17.47 42.11 3.62
N ALA A 538 17.06 43.28 3.09
CA ALA A 538 16.37 44.31 3.87
C ALA A 538 15.05 43.79 4.47
N GLY A 539 14.27 43.09 3.70
CA GLY A 539 13.02 42.48 4.16
C GLY A 539 13.24 41.58 5.37
N ILE A 540 14.22 40.66 5.30
CA ILE A 540 14.57 39.72 6.39
C ILE A 540 15.09 40.52 7.62
N ALA A 541 16.01 41.45 7.39
CA ALA A 541 16.58 42.26 8.44
C ALA A 541 15.52 43.05 9.20
N VAL A 542 14.62 43.75 8.47
CA VAL A 542 13.52 44.55 9.06
C VAL A 542 12.53 43.67 9.85
N ALA A 543 12.16 42.52 9.26
CA ALA A 543 11.21 41.63 9.95
C ALA A 543 11.83 41.02 11.19
N THR A 544 13.12 40.62 11.12
CA THR A 544 13.85 40.10 12.30
C THR A 544 13.96 41.18 13.39
N PHE A 545 14.23 42.44 12.99
CA PHE A 545 14.23 43.57 13.90
C PHE A 545 12.88 43.74 14.61
N ASN A 546 11.78 43.76 13.86
CA ASN A 546 10.43 43.91 14.41
C ASN A 546 10.04 42.74 15.36
N ALA A 547 10.38 41.52 14.99
CA ALA A 547 10.12 40.36 15.83
C ALA A 547 11.00 40.34 17.08
N ALA A 548 12.27 40.65 16.96
CA ALA A 548 13.17 40.79 18.08
C ALA A 548 12.67 41.89 19.05
N LYS A 549 12.16 43.04 18.51
CA LYS A 549 11.54 44.09 19.29
C LYS A 549 10.29 43.62 20.03
N ALA A 550 9.43 42.87 19.37
CA ALA A 550 8.23 42.30 19.99
C ALA A 550 8.58 41.26 21.05
N ALA A 551 9.57 40.40 20.78
CA ALA A 551 10.03 39.35 21.71
C ALA A 551 10.80 39.95 22.92
N ALA A 552 11.56 41.03 22.72
CA ALA A 552 12.22 41.75 23.85
C ALA A 552 11.21 42.40 24.77
N ALA A 553 10.04 42.81 24.28
CA ALA A 553 8.93 43.29 25.09
C ALA A 553 8.24 42.17 25.90
N ALA A 554 8.33 40.93 25.43
CA ALA A 554 7.75 39.73 26.09
C ALA A 554 8.73 38.99 27.03
N GLY A 555 10.02 39.30 27.01
CA GLY A 555 10.99 38.96 28.06
C GLY A 555 11.72 37.61 28.02
N THR A 556 11.69 36.76 26.97
CA THR A 556 12.41 35.48 26.98
C THR A 556 13.17 35.18 25.67
N ALA A 557 14.39 34.60 25.80
CA ALA A 557 15.21 34.16 24.66
C ALA A 557 14.52 33.11 23.76
N THR A 558 13.68 32.26 24.35
CA THR A 558 12.89 31.24 23.62
C THR A 558 11.86 31.88 22.68
N GLN A 559 11.25 32.98 23.07
CA GLN A 559 10.27 33.69 22.24
C GLN A 559 10.93 34.43 21.08
N ILE A 560 12.16 34.89 21.25
CA ILE A 560 12.97 35.49 20.19
C ILE A 560 13.33 34.44 19.13
N GLY A 561 13.72 33.24 19.57
CA GLY A 561 13.97 32.09 18.67
C GLY A 561 12.74 31.70 17.84
N ALA A 562 11.58 31.55 18.48
CA ALA A 562 10.32 31.20 17.79
C ALA A 562 9.88 32.28 16.80
N ALA A 563 10.03 33.57 17.14
CA ALA A 563 9.73 34.66 16.24
C ALA A 563 10.69 34.73 15.06
N ALA A 564 11.99 34.48 15.27
CA ALA A 564 12.98 34.38 14.20
C ALA A 564 12.67 33.23 13.24
N GLN A 565 12.18 32.09 13.74
CA GLN A 565 11.70 30.96 12.95
C GLN A 565 10.59 31.34 11.99
N THR A 566 9.52 31.93 12.49
CA THR A 566 8.36 32.31 11.67
C THR A 566 8.74 33.28 10.56
N ILE A 567 9.65 34.19 10.85
CA ILE A 567 10.11 35.23 9.91
C ILE A 567 11.02 34.62 8.85
N ALA A 568 12.02 33.84 9.22
CA ALA A 568 12.92 33.18 8.26
C ALA A 568 12.11 32.35 7.27
N PHE A 569 11.12 31.61 7.73
CA PHE A 569 10.23 30.82 6.90
C PHE A 569 9.42 31.69 5.92
N GLY A 570 8.85 32.81 6.41
CA GLY A 570 8.05 33.73 5.60
C GLY A 570 8.82 34.47 4.52
N TYR A 571 10.14 34.58 4.63
CA TYR A 571 10.98 35.22 3.62
C TYR A 571 11.70 34.27 2.68
N ILE A 572 12.17 33.13 3.21
CA ILE A 572 12.88 32.12 2.43
C ILE A 572 11.96 31.49 1.43
N LYS A 573 10.74 31.15 1.83
CA LYS A 573 9.79 30.43 0.99
C LYS A 573 9.43 31.21 -0.29
N PRO A 574 8.97 32.45 -0.26
CA PRO A 574 8.66 33.23 -1.49
C PRO A 574 9.86 33.41 -2.42
N ASP A 575 11.04 33.71 -1.89
CA ASP A 575 12.24 33.88 -2.70
C ASP A 575 12.61 32.56 -3.43
N VAL A 576 12.60 31.43 -2.72
CA VAL A 576 12.89 30.14 -3.32
C VAL A 576 11.82 29.71 -4.32
N GLN A 577 10.54 29.98 -4.03
CA GLN A 577 9.45 29.67 -4.96
C GLN A 577 9.55 30.48 -6.26
N THR A 578 9.94 31.75 -6.15
CA THR A 578 10.02 32.68 -7.30
C THR A 578 11.31 32.48 -8.09
N ASN A 579 12.45 32.45 -7.38
CA ASN A 579 13.78 32.52 -8.01
C ASN A 579 14.45 31.13 -8.11
N LYS A 580 13.88 30.09 -7.47
CA LYS A 580 14.37 28.69 -7.50
C LYS A 580 15.88 28.62 -7.20
N GLN A 581 16.68 28.00 -8.08
CA GLN A 581 18.12 27.89 -7.93
C GLN A 581 18.85 29.25 -7.89
N ASN A 582 18.23 30.29 -8.37
CA ASN A 582 18.77 31.65 -8.37
C ASN A 582 18.30 32.48 -7.15
N SER A 583 17.60 31.88 -6.22
CA SER A 583 17.22 32.56 -4.98
C SER A 583 18.47 32.90 -4.15
N SER A 584 18.42 34.00 -3.42
CA SER A 584 19.52 34.44 -2.56
C SER A 584 19.88 33.40 -1.50
N PHE A 585 18.92 32.63 -1.03
CA PHE A 585 19.11 31.56 -0.01
C PHE A 585 19.76 30.30 -0.59
N VAL A 586 19.40 29.90 -1.80
CA VAL A 586 20.02 28.77 -2.49
C VAL A 586 21.48 29.09 -2.85
N ILE A 587 21.73 30.31 -3.35
CA ILE A 587 23.09 30.79 -3.67
C ILE A 587 23.95 30.83 -2.38
N ALA A 588 23.42 31.42 -1.30
CA ALA A 588 24.14 31.50 -0.02
C ALA A 588 24.44 30.13 0.60
N SER A 589 23.61 29.09 0.33
CA SER A 589 23.86 27.73 0.79
C SER A 589 25.04 27.04 0.10
N GLY A 590 25.50 27.57 -1.05
CA GLY A 590 26.52 26.93 -1.90
C GLY A 590 26.04 25.65 -2.61
N GLN A 591 24.76 25.31 -2.53
CA GLN A 591 24.17 24.06 -3.07
C GLN A 591 23.37 24.27 -4.37
N GLN A 592 23.53 25.41 -5.03
CA GLN A 592 22.75 25.77 -6.20
C GLN A 592 22.72 24.68 -7.29
N ALA A 593 23.87 24.11 -7.62
CA ALA A 593 23.96 23.06 -8.64
C ALA A 593 23.36 21.72 -8.15
N ALA A 594 23.61 21.35 -6.91
CA ALA A 594 23.12 20.10 -6.32
C ALA A 594 21.58 20.09 -6.16
N LEU A 595 20.99 21.24 -5.86
CA LEU A 595 19.54 21.38 -5.66
C LEU A 595 18.76 21.63 -6.95
N SER A 596 19.43 21.92 -8.08
CA SER A 596 18.78 22.35 -9.32
C SER A 596 17.73 21.37 -9.85
N SER A 597 17.97 20.06 -9.71
CA SER A 597 17.06 19.00 -10.16
C SER A 597 15.82 18.83 -9.28
N PHE A 598 15.78 19.46 -8.10
CA PHE A 598 14.66 19.32 -7.16
C PHE A 598 13.66 20.48 -7.21
N PHE A 599 13.90 21.50 -8.05
CA PHE A 599 12.96 22.63 -8.20
C PHE A 599 11.78 22.29 -9.11
N THR A 600 11.16 21.15 -8.88
CA THR A 600 9.97 20.69 -9.57
C THR A 600 9.02 19.97 -8.61
N LYS A 601 7.85 19.59 -9.09
CA LYS A 601 6.98 18.64 -8.39
C LYS A 601 7.39 17.22 -8.76
N PHE A 602 7.18 16.29 -7.84
CA PHE A 602 7.45 14.87 -8.03
C PHE A 602 6.18 14.06 -7.80
N LEU A 603 6.06 12.96 -8.55
CA LEU A 603 5.17 11.86 -8.28
C LEU A 603 5.96 10.82 -7.49
N LEU A 604 5.43 10.37 -6.34
CA LEU A 604 6.19 9.49 -5.45
C LEU A 604 6.31 8.07 -5.97
N ASN A 605 5.24 7.55 -6.58
CA ASN A 605 5.25 6.22 -7.19
C ASN A 605 4.39 6.20 -8.46
N CYS A 606 5.01 5.96 -9.62
CA CYS A 606 4.36 5.90 -10.93
C CYS A 606 4.01 4.47 -11.38
N ASP A 607 4.21 3.44 -10.57
CA ASP A 607 3.58 2.13 -10.77
C ASP A 607 2.09 2.16 -10.39
N GLN A 608 1.73 3.01 -9.43
CA GLN A 608 0.37 3.32 -9.03
C GLN A 608 -0.40 4.13 -10.11
N TRP A 609 -1.66 4.46 -9.85
CA TRP A 609 -2.46 5.29 -10.78
C TRP A 609 -1.85 6.67 -11.10
N ASP A 610 -0.86 7.11 -10.33
CA ASP A 610 -0.10 8.33 -10.70
C ASP A 610 0.71 8.16 -11.98
N GLY A 611 1.07 6.94 -12.35
CA GLY A 611 1.69 6.60 -13.62
C GLY A 611 0.71 6.43 -14.80
N TYR A 612 -0.60 6.53 -14.57
CA TYR A 612 -1.66 6.40 -15.58
C TYR A 612 -2.71 7.49 -15.41
N ASN A 613 -2.23 8.72 -15.23
CA ASN A 613 -3.02 9.88 -14.83
C ASN A 613 -4.18 10.18 -15.79
N SER A 614 -3.95 10.05 -17.10
CA SER A 614 -4.97 10.33 -18.11
C SER A 614 -6.13 9.34 -18.09
N GLU A 615 -5.90 8.06 -17.83
CA GLU A 615 -7.00 7.11 -17.68
C GLU A 615 -7.75 7.32 -16.38
N ARG A 616 -7.05 7.53 -15.24
CA ARG A 616 -7.68 7.89 -13.97
C ARG A 616 -8.61 9.09 -14.15
N LYS A 617 -8.13 10.16 -14.77
CA LYS A 617 -8.92 11.36 -15.09
C LYS A 617 -10.17 11.02 -15.91
N ALA A 618 -10.06 10.20 -16.96
CA ALA A 618 -11.19 9.77 -17.78
C ALA A 618 -12.23 8.94 -17.02
N LEU A 619 -11.81 8.11 -16.05
CA LEU A 619 -12.71 7.36 -15.18
C LEU A 619 -13.44 8.28 -14.20
N MET A 620 -12.72 9.18 -13.55
CA MET A 620 -13.32 10.13 -12.60
C MET A 620 -14.30 11.10 -13.28
N GLN A 621 -13.94 11.61 -14.47
CA GLN A 621 -14.84 12.42 -15.28
C GLN A 621 -16.09 11.65 -15.70
N HIS A 622 -15.97 10.34 -15.99
CA HIS A 622 -17.13 9.51 -16.27
C HIS A 622 -18.11 9.45 -15.06
N LEU A 623 -17.59 9.29 -13.83
CA LEU A 623 -18.41 9.30 -12.63
C LEU A 623 -19.15 10.64 -12.46
N LEU A 624 -18.44 11.76 -12.57
CA LEU A 624 -19.01 13.09 -12.38
C LEU A 624 -20.04 13.45 -13.46
N THR A 625 -19.71 13.20 -14.74
CA THR A 625 -20.59 13.50 -15.88
C THR A 625 -21.90 12.73 -15.81
N ASN A 626 -21.86 11.46 -15.41
CA ASN A 626 -23.03 10.60 -15.28
C ASN A 626 -23.67 10.66 -13.88
N LYS A 627 -23.18 11.53 -12.97
CA LYS A 627 -23.67 11.72 -11.60
C LYS A 627 -23.73 10.41 -10.80
N ILE A 628 -22.73 9.56 -10.98
CA ILE A 628 -22.59 8.29 -10.29
C ILE A 628 -22.05 8.55 -8.89
N SER A 629 -22.83 8.29 -7.86
CA SER A 629 -22.49 8.52 -6.46
C SER A 629 -22.25 7.24 -5.68
N ASN A 630 -21.76 7.37 -4.43
CA ASN A 630 -21.47 6.26 -3.51
C ASN A 630 -20.46 5.26 -4.09
N VAL A 631 -19.45 5.78 -4.77
CA VAL A 631 -18.34 4.98 -5.27
C VAL A 631 -17.19 5.08 -4.26
N VAL A 632 -16.71 3.93 -3.80
CA VAL A 632 -15.57 3.81 -2.88
C VAL A 632 -14.67 2.70 -3.36
N SER A 633 -13.37 2.97 -3.51
CA SER A 633 -12.38 1.91 -3.72
C SER A 633 -11.88 1.35 -2.40
N VAL A 634 -11.60 0.07 -2.41
CA VAL A 634 -10.81 -0.65 -1.41
C VAL A 634 -9.53 -1.09 -2.13
N THR A 635 -8.38 -0.68 -1.62
CA THR A 635 -7.11 -0.67 -2.34
C THR A 635 -5.99 -1.28 -1.50
N GLY A 636 -4.99 -1.88 -2.17
CA GLY A 636 -3.81 -2.55 -1.59
C GLY A 636 -2.48 -1.95 -2.01
N ASP A 637 -1.49 -2.81 -2.23
CA ASP A 637 -0.15 -2.63 -2.82
C ASP A 637 0.81 -1.69 -2.05
N ILE A 638 0.47 -0.46 -1.85
CA ILE A 638 1.36 0.62 -1.38
C ILE A 638 1.85 0.49 0.08
N HIS A 639 1.51 -0.58 0.79
CA HIS A 639 2.00 -0.90 2.14
C HIS A 639 1.83 0.21 3.19
N GLY A 640 0.71 0.92 3.15
CA GLY A 640 0.33 1.96 4.11
C GLY A 640 -1.17 2.14 4.22
N PHE A 641 -1.63 2.72 5.34
CA PHE A 641 -3.02 3.13 5.44
C PHE A 641 -3.19 4.55 4.94
N PHE A 642 -4.03 4.72 3.92
CA PHE A 642 -4.40 6.04 3.41
C PHE A 642 -5.91 6.12 3.22
N ALA A 643 -6.48 7.31 3.41
CA ALA A 643 -7.87 7.58 3.07
C ALA A 643 -8.01 9.00 2.54
N GLY A 644 -8.77 9.14 1.46
CA GLY A 644 -8.99 10.45 0.87
C GLY A 644 -9.94 10.40 -0.31
N THR A 645 -9.93 11.47 -1.10
CA THR A 645 -10.76 11.59 -2.30
C THR A 645 -9.94 11.35 -3.55
N VAL A 646 -10.53 10.70 -4.54
CA VAL A 646 -10.00 10.65 -5.91
C VAL A 646 -10.70 11.72 -6.71
N ASN A 647 -9.91 12.69 -7.16
CA ASN A 647 -10.43 13.84 -7.87
C ASN A 647 -10.30 13.65 -9.39
N ASP A 648 -11.13 14.33 -10.15
CA ASP A 648 -11.13 14.24 -11.61
C ASP A 648 -9.85 14.79 -12.26
N ASP A 649 -9.24 15.79 -11.65
CA ASP A 649 -7.98 16.38 -12.14
C ASP A 649 -7.16 16.97 -11.00
N PHE A 650 -6.21 16.20 -10.48
CA PHE A 650 -5.33 16.63 -9.39
C PHE A 650 -4.39 17.79 -9.77
N ASP A 651 -4.22 18.07 -11.06
CA ASP A 651 -3.37 19.14 -11.57
C ASP A 651 -4.14 20.44 -11.80
N ALA A 652 -5.47 20.40 -11.73
CA ALA A 652 -6.31 21.58 -11.79
C ALA A 652 -6.12 22.48 -10.57
N ALA A 653 -6.44 23.76 -10.71
CA ALA A 653 -6.42 24.69 -9.59
C ALA A 653 -7.33 24.20 -8.45
N GLY A 654 -6.77 24.07 -7.24
CA GLY A 654 -7.47 23.50 -6.09
C GLY A 654 -7.51 21.98 -6.06
N GLY A 655 -6.83 21.27 -6.99
CA GLY A 655 -6.73 19.81 -7.02
C GLY A 655 -7.94 19.10 -7.63
N GLY A 656 -8.78 19.79 -8.40
CA GLY A 656 -9.95 19.20 -9.08
C GLY A 656 -11.17 18.95 -8.19
N THR A 657 -12.14 18.22 -8.73
CA THR A 657 -13.42 17.90 -8.09
C THR A 657 -13.42 16.45 -7.57
N PRO A 658 -13.72 16.20 -6.29
CA PRO A 658 -13.84 14.84 -5.77
C PRO A 658 -14.93 14.03 -6.48
N ALA A 659 -14.56 12.89 -7.05
CA ALA A 659 -15.47 11.97 -7.74
C ALA A 659 -15.84 10.76 -6.88
N MET A 660 -14.89 10.23 -6.11
CA MET A 660 -15.07 9.07 -5.24
C MET A 660 -14.11 9.12 -4.04
N VAL A 661 -14.21 8.15 -3.16
CA VAL A 661 -13.29 7.96 -2.02
C VAL A 661 -12.41 6.74 -2.29
N ASP A 662 -11.14 6.82 -1.92
CA ASP A 662 -10.19 5.70 -1.90
C ASP A 662 -9.79 5.38 -0.45
N LEU A 663 -9.86 4.10 -0.09
CA LEU A 663 -9.53 3.57 1.23
C LEU A 663 -8.46 2.50 1.06
N VAL A 664 -7.21 2.87 1.30
CA VAL A 664 -6.03 2.02 1.08
C VAL A 664 -5.67 1.30 2.36
N SER A 665 -5.53 -0.03 2.29
CA SER A 665 -5.06 -0.86 3.41
C SER A 665 -3.55 -1.02 3.38
N ALA A 666 -2.95 -1.05 4.56
CA ALA A 666 -1.57 -1.50 4.70
C ALA A 666 -1.46 -3.01 4.40
N GLY A 667 -0.29 -3.45 4.00
CA GLY A 667 0.02 -4.87 3.90
C GLY A 667 -0.16 -5.57 5.24
N ILE A 668 -0.79 -6.75 5.21
CA ILE A 668 -1.06 -7.49 6.46
C ILE A 668 0.22 -8.02 7.10
N SER A 669 1.25 -8.23 6.30
CA SER A 669 2.53 -8.81 6.74
C SER A 669 3.69 -8.42 5.81
N SER A 670 3.81 -7.16 5.40
CA SER A 670 4.89 -6.67 4.54
C SER A 670 5.62 -5.50 5.16
N ASP A 671 6.82 -5.19 4.68
CA ASP A 671 7.49 -3.95 5.06
C ASP A 671 6.66 -2.74 4.64
N SER A 672 6.70 -1.67 5.44
CA SER A 672 5.88 -0.49 5.19
C SER A 672 6.44 0.40 4.09
N PHE A 673 5.59 1.18 3.43
CA PHE A 673 6.00 2.18 2.44
C PHE A 673 7.06 3.13 3.00
N PHE A 674 6.94 3.53 4.25
CA PHE A 674 7.96 4.34 4.93
C PHE A 674 9.32 3.63 5.00
N THR A 675 9.34 2.34 5.33
CA THR A 675 10.59 1.56 5.40
C THR A 675 11.27 1.55 4.04
N TYR A 676 10.52 1.28 2.98
CA TYR A 676 11.01 1.27 1.60
C TYR A 676 11.57 2.63 1.18
N MET A 677 10.80 3.70 1.38
CA MET A 677 11.23 5.08 1.06
C MET A 677 12.45 5.52 1.86
N LYS A 678 12.52 5.17 3.14
CA LYS A 678 13.67 5.48 4.02
C LYS A 678 14.95 4.79 3.52
N ASP A 679 14.87 3.53 3.17
CA ASP A 679 16.04 2.74 2.75
C ASP A 679 16.57 3.21 1.39
N GLY A 680 15.69 3.58 0.47
CA GLY A 680 16.07 4.17 -0.81
C GLY A 680 16.59 5.60 -0.73
N ALA A 681 16.13 6.39 0.24
CA ALA A 681 16.49 7.80 0.38
C ALA A 681 17.83 8.05 1.10
N GLY A 682 18.40 7.04 1.75
CA GLY A 682 19.55 7.19 2.64
C GLY A 682 20.78 7.89 2.04
N SER A 683 20.90 7.95 0.71
CA SER A 683 21.98 8.61 -0.03
C SER A 683 21.60 9.94 -0.68
N THR A 684 20.35 10.39 -0.52
CA THR A 684 19.83 11.61 -1.18
C THR A 684 19.87 12.82 -0.24
N GLY A 685 20.06 14.02 -0.80
CA GLY A 685 19.99 15.28 -0.04
C GLY A 685 18.58 15.60 0.52
N LEU A 686 17.58 14.78 0.19
CA LEU A 686 16.19 14.92 0.66
C LEU A 686 15.83 13.92 1.78
N ALA A 687 16.77 13.15 2.31
CA ALA A 687 16.51 12.17 3.36
C ALA A 687 15.74 12.76 4.55
N THR A 688 16.03 14.02 4.94
CA THR A 688 15.41 14.70 6.08
C THR A 688 13.90 14.94 5.92
N ILE A 689 13.38 15.01 4.70
CA ILE A 689 11.93 15.12 4.46
C ILE A 689 11.22 13.77 4.49
N ILE A 690 11.98 12.70 4.53
CA ILE A 690 11.48 11.32 4.62
C ILE A 690 11.61 10.82 6.06
N PHE A 691 12.76 11.01 6.71
CA PHE A 691 12.95 10.59 8.09
C PHE A 691 13.89 11.52 8.85
N TYR A 692 13.74 11.53 10.18
CA TYR A 692 14.63 12.24 11.10
C TYR A 692 15.30 11.23 12.04
N PRO A 693 16.64 11.09 12.02
CA PRO A 693 17.34 10.18 12.92
C PRO A 693 17.42 10.79 14.32
N LEU A 694 16.62 10.28 15.25
CA LEU A 694 16.61 10.68 16.64
C LEU A 694 17.49 9.75 17.48
N SER A 695 18.59 10.26 17.99
CA SER A 695 19.52 9.52 18.86
C SER A 695 19.23 9.79 20.32
N ILE A 696 18.94 8.76 21.09
CA ILE A 696 18.51 8.81 22.49
C ILE A 696 19.55 8.05 23.34
N PRO A 697 20.31 8.71 24.23
CA PRO A 697 21.15 8.02 25.19
C PRO A 697 20.27 7.37 26.27
N VAL A 698 20.40 6.05 26.44
CA VAL A 698 19.68 5.28 27.44
C VAL A 698 20.68 4.72 28.46
N PRO A 699 20.57 5.04 29.75
CA PRO A 699 21.46 4.55 30.78
C PRO A 699 21.54 3.02 30.79
N ASN A 700 22.77 2.48 30.88
CA ASN A 700 23.10 1.04 30.90
C ASN A 700 22.80 0.24 29.60
N ILE A 701 22.24 0.89 28.56
CA ILE A 701 21.90 0.25 27.29
C ILE A 701 22.74 0.83 26.16
N GLY A 702 23.12 2.11 26.24
CA GLY A 702 23.83 2.84 25.21
C GLY A 702 22.89 3.76 24.40
N THR A 703 23.38 4.28 23.28
CA THR A 703 22.60 5.14 22.42
C THR A 703 21.68 4.30 21.52
N ILE A 704 20.40 4.63 21.50
CA ILE A 704 19.38 4.10 20.58
C ILE A 704 19.13 5.18 19.55
N THR A 705 19.22 4.83 18.26
CA THR A 705 18.79 5.69 17.16
C THR A 705 17.53 5.13 16.55
N ILE A 706 16.48 5.94 16.46
CA ILE A 706 15.26 5.65 15.77
C ILE A 706 15.07 6.63 14.62
N ASN A 707 14.50 6.16 13.50
CA ASN A 707 14.19 7.01 12.35
C ASN A 707 12.73 7.45 12.45
N VAL A 708 12.50 8.68 12.89
CA VAL A 708 11.14 9.22 13.03
C VAL A 708 10.58 9.51 11.63
N ASN A 709 9.41 8.98 11.32
CA ASN A 709 8.75 9.16 10.02
C ASN A 709 8.35 10.63 9.82
N MET A 710 9.01 11.29 8.85
CA MET A 710 8.69 12.63 8.37
C MET A 710 7.90 12.59 7.06
N LEU A 711 7.93 11.45 6.33
CA LEU A 711 7.25 11.27 5.07
C LEU A 711 5.75 11.57 5.17
N ASP A 712 5.09 11.08 6.22
CA ASP A 712 3.67 11.33 6.44
C ASP A 712 3.35 12.84 6.45
N TYR A 713 4.14 13.63 7.16
CA TYR A 713 3.95 15.09 7.24
C TYR A 713 4.28 15.77 5.92
N THR A 714 5.33 15.31 5.26
CA THR A 714 5.69 15.78 3.92
C THR A 714 4.58 15.49 2.89
N MET A 715 3.90 14.34 3.02
CA MET A 715 2.77 13.98 2.18
C MET A 715 1.49 14.74 2.51
N GLY A 716 1.39 15.43 3.65
CA GLY A 716 0.24 16.25 4.01
C GLY A 716 -0.54 15.82 5.25
N LYS A 717 0.01 14.90 6.06
CA LYS A 717 -0.55 14.60 7.38
C LYS A 717 -0.64 15.86 8.21
N ALA A 718 -1.70 16.00 8.99
CA ALA A 718 -1.90 17.14 9.86
C ALA A 718 -0.71 17.37 10.81
N ALA A 719 -0.41 18.64 11.08
CA ALA A 719 0.69 19.02 11.95
C ALA A 719 0.56 18.34 13.33
N PRO A 720 1.63 17.70 13.83
CA PRO A 720 1.56 16.96 15.08
C PRO A 720 1.51 17.91 16.29
N THR A 721 0.83 17.45 17.33
CA THR A 721 1.03 17.94 18.69
C THR A 721 2.26 17.28 19.31
N VAL A 722 2.78 17.84 20.41
CA VAL A 722 3.87 17.20 21.19
C VAL A 722 3.50 15.76 21.54
N ASP A 723 2.32 15.53 22.09
CA ASP A 723 1.88 14.21 22.53
C ASP A 723 1.66 13.25 21.34
N GLY A 724 1.16 13.76 20.20
CA GLY A 724 1.00 12.97 18.97
C GLY A 724 2.33 12.49 18.38
N LEU A 725 3.36 13.33 18.39
CA LEU A 725 4.70 12.95 17.93
C LEU A 725 5.39 12.00 18.92
N LEU A 726 5.21 12.23 20.23
CA LEU A 726 5.73 11.31 21.26
C LEU A 726 5.08 9.92 21.15
N GLU A 727 3.79 9.84 20.80
CA GLU A 727 3.13 8.54 20.59
C GLU A 727 3.70 7.78 19.37
N GLN A 728 4.00 8.48 18.28
CA GLN A 728 4.71 7.89 17.13
C GLN A 728 6.09 7.36 17.55
N ILE A 729 6.86 8.12 18.31
CA ILE A 729 8.17 7.73 18.83
C ILE A 729 8.04 6.56 19.80
N ARG A 730 7.02 6.51 20.62
CA ARG A 730 6.78 5.43 21.59
C ARG A 730 6.79 4.05 20.92
N VAL A 731 6.11 3.90 19.80
CA VAL A 731 6.03 2.63 19.07
C VAL A 731 7.42 2.18 18.60
N GLN A 732 8.15 3.08 17.94
CA GLN A 732 9.51 2.78 17.44
C GLN A 732 10.51 2.53 18.57
N LEU A 733 10.42 3.33 19.65
CA LEU A 733 11.30 3.21 20.81
C LEU A 733 11.07 1.89 21.55
N THR A 734 9.81 1.47 21.72
CA THR A 734 9.49 0.17 22.31
C THR A 734 10.16 -0.96 21.56
N GLY A 735 10.02 -0.99 20.23
CA GLY A 735 10.68 -1.97 19.38
C GLY A 735 12.21 -1.94 19.50
N ALA A 736 12.80 -0.76 19.46
CA ALA A 736 14.26 -0.62 19.55
C ALA A 736 14.83 -1.05 20.92
N LEU A 737 14.13 -0.79 22.01
CA LEU A 737 14.51 -1.25 23.36
C LEU A 737 14.38 -2.76 23.51
N THR A 738 13.30 -3.35 23.01
CA THR A 738 13.13 -4.82 22.95
C THR A 738 14.27 -5.48 22.16
N ALA A 739 14.65 -4.90 21.02
CA ALA A 739 15.78 -5.36 20.20
C ALA A 739 17.12 -5.27 20.94
N LYS A 740 17.25 -4.41 21.95
CA LYS A 740 18.43 -4.31 22.83
C LYS A 740 18.32 -5.21 24.07
N GLY A 741 17.31 -6.07 24.16
CA GLY A 741 17.15 -7.04 25.23
C GLY A 741 16.54 -6.47 26.50
N VAL A 742 15.85 -5.31 26.45
CA VAL A 742 15.08 -4.82 27.60
C VAL A 742 13.90 -5.77 27.85
N PRO A 743 13.77 -6.33 29.07
CA PRO A 743 12.70 -7.29 29.37
C PRO A 743 11.30 -6.66 29.18
N GLU A 744 10.42 -7.41 28.56
CA GLU A 744 9.02 -7.01 28.38
C GLU A 744 8.30 -6.80 29.72
N GLY A 745 7.17 -6.09 29.68
CA GLY A 745 6.34 -5.80 30.84
C GLY A 745 6.70 -4.46 31.52
N ALA A 746 6.65 -4.40 32.83
CA ALA A 746 6.79 -3.16 33.60
C ALA A 746 8.13 -2.45 33.38
N THR A 747 9.24 -3.19 33.18
CA THR A 747 10.58 -2.61 32.93
C THR A 747 10.62 -1.88 31.61
N LEU A 748 10.19 -2.51 30.51
CA LEU A 748 10.13 -1.89 29.19
C LEU A 748 9.20 -0.67 29.19
N THR A 749 8.00 -0.83 29.71
CA THR A 749 7.00 0.24 29.79
C THR A 749 7.53 1.43 30.60
N GLY A 750 8.13 1.19 31.75
CA GLY A 750 8.71 2.24 32.60
C GLY A 750 9.89 2.96 31.93
N THR A 751 10.76 2.24 31.24
CA THR A 751 11.87 2.81 30.48
C THR A 751 11.38 3.70 29.33
N VAL A 752 10.43 3.23 28.56
CA VAL A 752 9.80 4.01 27.47
C VAL A 752 9.16 5.29 28.02
N GLN A 753 8.37 5.18 29.09
CA GLN A 753 7.70 6.34 29.71
C GLN A 753 8.70 7.38 30.23
N ALA A 754 9.78 6.95 30.86
CA ALA A 754 10.82 7.85 31.37
C ALA A 754 11.53 8.61 30.22
N ILE A 755 11.84 7.93 29.14
CA ILE A 755 12.44 8.53 27.95
C ILE A 755 11.49 9.56 27.31
N LEU A 756 10.22 9.21 27.10
CA LEU A 756 9.22 10.12 26.51
C LEU A 756 8.99 11.36 27.39
N ALA A 757 8.97 11.20 28.73
CA ALA A 757 8.87 12.32 29.65
C ALA A 757 10.08 13.27 29.54
N GLY A 758 11.28 12.72 29.36
CA GLY A 758 12.49 13.50 29.10
C GLY A 758 12.44 14.24 27.76
N LEU A 759 11.99 13.57 26.68
CA LEU A 759 11.82 14.20 25.37
C LEU A 759 10.78 15.33 25.40
N LYS A 760 9.69 15.17 26.12
CA LYS A 760 8.62 16.19 26.23
C LYS A 760 9.14 17.54 26.71
N THR A 761 10.15 17.56 27.58
CA THR A 761 10.78 18.76 28.13
C THR A 761 12.07 19.16 27.40
N ASN A 762 12.53 18.37 26.45
CA ASN A 762 13.77 18.64 25.71
C ASN A 762 13.56 19.75 24.69
N SER A 763 14.41 20.79 24.73
CA SER A 763 14.33 21.95 23.82
C SER A 763 14.58 21.56 22.36
N ASP A 764 15.55 20.67 22.11
CA ASP A 764 15.88 20.24 20.74
C ASP A 764 14.79 19.40 20.12
N PHE A 765 14.13 18.52 20.91
CA PHE A 765 12.94 17.82 20.49
C PHE A 765 11.84 18.79 20.04
N ASN A 766 11.53 19.78 20.89
CA ASN A 766 10.43 20.71 20.62
C ASN A 766 10.74 21.69 19.47
N THR A 767 12.00 22.12 19.34
CA THR A 767 12.37 23.14 18.34
C THR A 767 12.74 22.50 17.01
N SER A 768 13.57 21.45 17.01
CA SER A 768 14.10 20.86 15.80
C SER A 768 13.16 19.79 15.24
N LEU A 769 12.82 18.76 16.01
CA LEU A 769 12.04 17.63 15.47
C LEU A 769 10.56 17.95 15.30
N LEU A 770 9.91 18.47 16.35
CA LEU A 770 8.49 18.88 16.28
C LEU A 770 8.32 20.04 15.31
N GLY A 771 9.22 21.03 15.34
CA GLY A 771 9.21 22.16 14.42
C GLY A 771 9.34 21.73 12.97
N LEU A 772 10.24 20.78 12.66
CA LEU A 772 10.37 20.19 11.32
C LEU A 772 9.07 19.52 10.88
N ALA A 773 8.51 18.64 11.69
CA ALA A 773 7.28 17.94 11.35
C ALA A 773 6.10 18.89 11.09
N GLN A 774 5.97 19.97 11.92
CA GLN A 774 4.95 20.99 11.74
C GLN A 774 5.15 21.81 10.46
N GLN A 775 6.39 22.14 10.09
CA GLN A 775 6.70 22.89 8.88
C GLN A 775 6.48 22.04 7.62
N LEU A 776 6.85 20.75 7.64
CA LEU A 776 6.56 19.83 6.55
C LEU A 776 5.05 19.66 6.34
N ALA A 777 4.28 19.50 7.41
CA ALA A 777 2.82 19.45 7.34
C ALA A 777 2.21 20.73 6.75
N ALA A 778 2.81 21.90 7.02
CA ALA A 778 2.38 23.19 6.48
C ALA A 778 2.63 23.35 4.97
N LEU A 779 3.38 22.45 4.31
CA LEU A 779 3.52 22.45 2.85
C LEU A 779 2.19 22.20 2.15
N GLY A 780 1.26 21.50 2.80
CA GLY A 780 -0.08 21.24 2.29
C GLY A 780 -0.10 20.37 1.01
N ASN A 781 0.90 19.49 0.83
CA ASN A 781 0.88 18.51 -0.24
C ASN A 781 -0.33 17.59 -0.10
N ASN A 782 -0.88 17.12 -1.21
CA ASN A 782 -1.95 16.11 -1.25
C ASN A 782 -3.18 16.43 -0.37
N GLN A 783 -3.77 17.61 -0.54
CA GLN A 783 -4.94 18.09 0.24
C GLN A 783 -6.16 17.17 0.18
N TRP A 784 -6.24 16.29 -0.82
CA TRP A 784 -7.26 15.25 -0.97
C TRP A 784 -7.08 14.10 0.02
N MET A 785 -5.87 13.82 0.51
CA MET A 785 -5.62 12.83 1.55
C MET A 785 -6.09 13.35 2.92
N LYS A 786 -6.91 12.56 3.62
CA LYS A 786 -7.46 12.88 4.94
C LYS A 786 -6.85 12.03 6.04
N TYR A 787 -6.29 10.88 5.69
CA TYR A 787 -5.52 10.04 6.59
C TYR A 787 -4.26 9.53 5.88
N ILE A 788 -3.14 9.60 6.57
CA ILE A 788 -1.83 9.16 6.08
C ILE A 788 -1.11 8.46 7.23
N ASN A 789 -0.77 7.19 7.01
CA ASN A 789 0.07 6.39 7.88
C ASN A 789 0.89 5.43 7.01
N SER A 790 2.03 5.91 6.53
CA SER A 790 2.92 5.15 5.65
C SER A 790 3.76 4.11 6.38
N ASP A 791 3.77 4.12 7.73
CA ASP A 791 4.52 3.17 8.57
C ASP A 791 3.59 2.25 9.35
N ALA A 792 2.83 1.42 8.64
CA ALA A 792 1.86 0.53 9.23
C ALA A 792 1.87 -0.85 8.57
N GLN A 793 1.45 -1.86 9.34
CA GLN A 793 1.00 -3.17 8.88
C GLN A 793 -0.39 -3.40 9.43
N GLY A 794 -1.22 -4.15 8.74
CA GLY A 794 -2.55 -4.46 9.22
C GLY A 794 -3.56 -4.80 8.14
N TYR A 795 -4.82 -4.64 8.47
CA TYR A 795 -5.96 -4.93 7.60
C TYR A 795 -7.10 -3.95 7.85
N THR A 796 -8.09 -3.96 6.98
CA THR A 796 -9.24 -3.08 7.12
C THR A 796 -10.54 -3.86 7.22
N VAL A 797 -11.40 -3.50 8.19
CA VAL A 797 -12.76 -4.02 8.33
C VAL A 797 -13.76 -2.95 7.91
N VAL A 798 -14.66 -3.31 7.02
CA VAL A 798 -15.72 -2.42 6.51
C VAL A 798 -17.07 -2.88 7.03
N THR A 799 -17.81 -1.95 7.62
CA THR A 799 -19.23 -2.08 7.94
C THR A 799 -20.01 -1.17 6.99
N LEU A 800 -20.86 -1.75 6.16
CA LEU A 800 -21.62 -1.08 5.13
C LEU A 800 -23.11 -1.12 5.46
N THR A 801 -23.75 0.05 5.49
CA THR A 801 -25.18 0.23 5.66
C THR A 801 -25.75 1.13 4.55
N PRO A 802 -27.07 1.24 4.35
CA PRO A 802 -27.59 2.17 3.33
C PRO A 802 -27.16 3.63 3.54
N GLY A 803 -26.97 4.06 4.79
CA GLY A 803 -26.63 5.44 5.13
C GLY A 803 -25.15 5.78 5.14
N LYS A 804 -24.28 4.79 5.38
CA LYS A 804 -22.83 5.03 5.50
C LYS A 804 -22.00 3.77 5.31
N LEU A 805 -20.76 4.00 4.90
CA LEU A 805 -19.64 3.05 4.96
C LEU A 805 -18.73 3.48 6.12
N VAL A 806 -18.39 2.53 6.99
CA VAL A 806 -17.41 2.72 8.07
C VAL A 806 -16.28 1.72 7.87
N ALA A 807 -15.08 2.21 7.62
CA ALA A 807 -13.87 1.42 7.50
C ALA A 807 -13.00 1.61 8.76
N GLN A 808 -12.60 0.52 9.39
CA GLN A 808 -11.67 0.49 10.50
C GLN A 808 -10.31 0.00 10.01
N PHE A 809 -9.34 0.90 9.94
CA PHE A 809 -7.94 0.56 9.71
C PHE A 809 -7.38 -0.02 11.01
N LYS A 810 -7.16 -1.32 11.02
CA LYS A 810 -6.65 -2.07 12.18
C LYS A 810 -5.15 -2.27 12.02
N GLN A 811 -4.39 -1.35 12.57
CA GLN A 811 -2.93 -1.44 12.61
C GLN A 811 -2.52 -2.54 13.59
N VAL A 812 -1.70 -3.49 13.12
CA VAL A 812 -1.13 -4.55 13.95
C VAL A 812 0.22 -4.13 14.53
N ASN A 813 0.58 -4.70 15.67
CA ASN A 813 1.91 -4.53 16.24
C ASN A 813 2.94 -5.22 15.34
N LYS A 814 3.99 -4.49 14.98
CA LYS A 814 5.15 -5.07 14.31
C LYS A 814 5.90 -5.94 15.31
N LEU A 815 6.24 -7.14 14.88
CA LEU A 815 7.07 -8.00 15.70
C LEU A 815 8.53 -7.53 15.70
N VAL A 816 9.11 -7.65 16.86
CA VAL A 816 10.53 -7.39 17.10
C VAL A 816 11.14 -8.68 17.66
N ASN A 817 12.36 -9.02 17.25
CA ASN A 817 13.13 -10.16 17.77
C ASN A 817 12.41 -11.54 17.67
N ASN A 818 12.23 -12.03 16.46
CA ASN A 818 11.75 -13.38 16.20
C ASN A 818 10.34 -13.72 16.77
N GLY A 819 9.55 -12.69 17.02
CA GLY A 819 8.10 -12.79 16.95
C GLY A 819 7.39 -13.63 17.97
N THR A 820 7.72 -13.59 19.23
CA THR A 820 6.83 -14.11 20.28
C THR A 820 5.92 -12.99 20.77
N MET A 821 4.68 -12.96 20.28
CA MET A 821 3.65 -12.20 20.97
C MET A 821 3.14 -13.03 22.16
N THR A 822 3.19 -12.45 23.34
CA THR A 822 2.84 -13.11 24.59
C THR A 822 1.33 -13.19 24.84
N ALA A 823 0.51 -12.35 24.16
CA ALA A 823 -0.93 -12.36 24.31
C ALA A 823 -1.67 -12.03 23.01
N PRO A 824 -2.77 -12.72 22.66
CA PRO A 824 -3.61 -12.40 21.49
C PRO A 824 -4.23 -11.00 21.54
N THR A 825 -4.36 -10.40 22.73
CA THR A 825 -4.86 -9.03 22.95
C THR A 825 -3.94 -7.95 22.39
N ASP A 826 -2.68 -8.28 22.15
CA ASP A 826 -1.67 -7.31 21.72
C ASP A 826 -1.48 -7.26 20.20
N VAL A 827 -2.30 -8.00 19.45
CA VAL A 827 -2.21 -8.01 17.97
C VAL A 827 -2.56 -6.65 17.40
N ILE A 828 -3.62 -6.01 17.88
CA ILE A 828 -4.09 -4.71 17.38
C ILE A 828 -3.45 -3.59 18.20
N ALA A 829 -2.57 -2.83 17.55
CA ALA A 829 -1.92 -1.67 18.15
C ALA A 829 -2.82 -0.44 18.18
N ARG A 830 -3.61 -0.26 17.11
CA ARG A 830 -4.44 0.94 16.91
C ARG A 830 -5.58 0.65 15.95
N ILE A 831 -6.71 1.33 16.16
CA ILE A 831 -7.83 1.39 15.22
C ILE A 831 -8.07 2.85 14.86
N THR A 832 -8.08 3.14 13.56
CA THR A 832 -8.50 4.44 13.01
C THR A 832 -9.73 4.22 12.16
N THR A 833 -10.74 5.06 12.34
CA THR A 833 -12.02 4.92 11.63
C THR A 833 -12.16 5.95 10.52
N ALA A 834 -12.43 5.49 9.31
CA ALA A 834 -12.83 6.31 8.17
C ALA A 834 -14.32 6.13 7.90
N THR A 835 -15.07 7.23 7.79
CA THR A 835 -16.51 7.19 7.54
C THR A 835 -16.83 7.96 6.25
N VAL A 836 -17.58 7.30 5.36
CA VAL A 836 -18.15 7.89 4.13
C VAL A 836 -19.65 7.87 4.25
N ASN A 837 -20.29 9.03 4.21
CA ASN A 837 -21.76 9.13 4.23
C ASN A 837 -22.33 8.94 2.83
N SER A 838 -23.48 8.26 2.73
CA SER A 838 -24.18 8.09 1.47
C SER A 838 -24.50 9.44 0.82
N GLY A 839 -24.33 9.54 -0.48
CA GLY A 839 -24.52 10.76 -1.26
C GLY A 839 -23.33 11.71 -1.26
N THR A 840 -22.20 11.36 -0.65
CA THR A 840 -21.01 12.21 -0.61
C THR A 840 -19.78 11.51 -1.16
N SER A 841 -18.89 12.29 -1.82
CA SER A 841 -17.54 11.85 -2.18
C SER A 841 -16.54 12.47 -1.18
N ALA A 842 -16.76 12.24 0.11
CA ALA A 842 -15.96 12.79 1.20
C ALA A 842 -15.77 11.73 2.30
N VAL A 843 -14.62 11.75 2.96
CA VAL A 843 -14.30 10.87 4.07
C VAL A 843 -13.96 11.68 5.32
N SER A 844 -14.46 11.26 6.47
CA SER A 844 -14.11 11.79 7.79
C SER A 844 -13.33 10.75 8.59
N ILE A 845 -12.36 11.21 9.38
CA ILE A 845 -11.44 10.35 10.15
C ILE A 845 -11.69 10.59 11.64
N SER A 846 -11.74 9.49 12.44
CA SER A 846 -11.89 9.52 13.88
C SER A 846 -11.11 8.41 14.60
#